data_6710ffed436d74175d91870b73825355
#
_entry.id   6710ffed436d74175d91870b73825355
#
_cell.length_a   1.000
_cell.length_b   1.000
_cell.length_c   1.000
_cell.angle_alpha   90.00
_cell.angle_beta   90.00
_cell.angle_gamma   90.00
#
_symmetry.space_group_name_H-M   'P 1'
#
loop_
_entity.id
_entity.type
_entity.pdbx_description
1 polymer ?
#
loop_
_entity_poly.entity_id
_entity_poly.type
_entity_poly.pdbx_seq_one_letter_code
_entity_poly.pdbx_strand_id
1 'polypeptide(L)'
;MDIEEKKEEGQTGIIEPVEIDHEMRTAYIDYSMSVIVSRALPDVRDGLKPVQRRVLFGMDGLGLSYSGPTRKCAKIVGEVLGKYHPHGDFSVYDALARLAQPWNQRYPMIFGQGNFGSMDGDPVAAMRYTEAKLQKMTDDVLADIDKNTVDMTLNFDDTEEEPTVLPTKAPLLLLNGSSGIAVGMATNMAPHNLGECCDAICAYIDNPDIDTDGLMQHIKGPDFPTGGIIMGVSGIKEAYETGRGKVVVRAKTEIEVADNGRETIVVTEIPYMVNKKEMIEKIGQMVEDKKIEGITYINDETSREGVRVVIRVKQGSNSSVVLNTLFKYTQLQSSFAFNNVALVKGRPRTLSLKDMIANFVEFRHDVIIRRTRFELEKAQKRAHILEGLLKAIDVIDEIIHIIRHSANVDEAKAELISRFEFTDAQATAIVEMRLRQLTGLEREKLQAEYDELEKFIARCNEILGSAEEQMKVIKAETIELKNKYADPRRTEIRPSAEEFNPEDFYADEDMVITISHLGYIKRTPLTEYRTQARGGVGMKGSATRDEDFIDHIYIANMHSTMLLFTQAGRCYWLKVYEIPEGSRASKGRAIQNVLSIPDDKILAYINVKTLKDPEYVNGNNIVLITKRGIIKKTSLEAYSHPRTAGVNAVNLREGDELVEALLTNGNEEIFIAAREGRCCRFDETDARPMGRNSTGVRGINIEDDDEVIGAINYDPEAEDASAHTVLVVSENGFGKRTDFDEYRITKRGGKGVKTISITEKTGKLIAIKNVTENNDLMIIEKSGLTIRMAVSDIRVAGRATQGVKLINIKNGDSIAAISTVEKGDDEQEKVAGENVETPQE
;
A
#
# COMPACT_ATOMS: atom_id res chain seq x y z
N MET A 1 45.01 9.69 49.16
CA MET A 1 45.85 8.48 49.05
C MET A 1 46.88 8.84 48.04
N ASP A 2 48.07 9.15 48.55
CA ASP A 2 49.22 9.59 47.76
C ASP A 2 49.74 8.40 46.95
N ILE A 3 49.77 8.55 45.65
CA ILE A 3 50.42 7.62 44.73
C ILE A 3 51.89 8.08 44.62
N GLU A 4 52.81 7.35 45.27
CA GLU A 4 54.25 7.54 45.13
C GLU A 4 54.67 7.47 43.64
N GLU A 5 55.23 8.56 43.13
CA GLU A 5 55.93 8.62 41.86
C GLU A 5 57.18 7.69 41.90
N LYS A 6 57.05 6.52 41.23
CA LYS A 6 58.25 5.79 40.81
C LYS A 6 58.81 6.42 39.54
N LYS A 7 59.85 7.23 39.67
CA LYS A 7 60.70 7.60 38.56
C LYS A 7 61.46 6.40 38.03
N GLU A 8 61.01 5.85 36.87
CA GLU A 8 61.87 4.97 36.07
C GLU A 8 62.80 5.89 35.21
N GLU A 9 64.09 5.86 35.45
CA GLU A 9 65.12 6.51 34.63
C GLU A 9 65.18 5.83 33.26
N GLY A 10 64.67 6.54 32.19
CA GLY A 10 64.87 6.06 30.83
C GLY A 10 63.77 6.43 29.79
N GLN A 11 62.68 7.08 30.17
CA GLN A 11 61.66 7.51 29.20
C GLN A 11 61.72 9.04 28.99
N THR A 12 62.20 9.45 27.83
CA THR A 12 62.17 10.83 27.35
C THR A 12 60.79 11.15 26.76
N GLY A 13 59.70 11.12 27.55
CA GLY A 13 58.35 11.49 27.14
C GLY A 13 57.59 12.07 28.31
N ILE A 14 56.83 13.13 28.07
CA ILE A 14 55.87 13.67 29.05
C ILE A 14 54.63 12.78 29.03
N ILE A 15 54.35 12.14 30.17
CA ILE A 15 53.10 11.38 30.32
C ILE A 15 52.02 12.37 30.82
N GLU A 16 51.09 12.72 29.95
CA GLU A 16 49.92 13.52 30.29
C GLU A 16 48.76 12.57 30.72
N PRO A 17 48.15 12.74 31.88
CA PRO A 17 46.98 11.98 32.28
C PRO A 17 45.78 12.45 31.48
N VAL A 18 45.17 11.51 30.72
CA VAL A 18 43.96 11.76 29.93
C VAL A 18 42.79 11.06 30.63
N GLU A 19 41.72 11.81 30.95
CA GLU A 19 40.49 11.23 31.46
C GLU A 19 39.75 10.51 30.34
N ILE A 20 39.55 9.22 30.51
CA ILE A 20 38.90 8.35 29.52
C ILE A 20 37.49 8.85 29.10
N ASP A 21 36.71 9.38 30.05
CA ASP A 21 35.39 9.93 29.79
C ASP A 21 35.43 11.13 28.85
N HIS A 22 36.41 12.00 29.02
CA HIS A 22 36.61 13.20 28.18
C HIS A 22 37.05 12.79 26.77
N GLU A 23 38.03 11.90 26.68
CA GLU A 23 38.58 11.42 25.41
C GLU A 23 37.50 10.67 24.62
N MET A 24 36.74 9.78 25.28
CA MET A 24 35.63 9.05 24.65
C MET A 24 34.54 9.98 24.14
N ARG A 25 34.17 11.01 24.89
CA ARG A 25 33.17 11.99 24.44
C ARG A 25 33.64 12.77 23.21
N THR A 26 34.87 13.26 23.25
CA THR A 26 35.45 14.04 22.16
C THR A 26 35.56 13.17 20.90
N ALA A 27 36.18 12.00 21.01
CA ALA A 27 36.32 11.07 19.89
C ALA A 27 34.97 10.61 19.32
N TYR A 28 33.94 10.39 20.17
CA TYR A 28 32.60 10.02 19.72
C TYR A 28 31.87 11.15 19.00
N ILE A 29 32.03 12.38 19.49
CA ILE A 29 31.47 13.58 18.82
C ILE A 29 32.13 13.77 17.45
N ASP A 30 33.48 13.70 17.38
CA ASP A 30 34.21 13.85 16.13
C ASP A 30 33.85 12.75 15.12
N TYR A 31 33.77 11.51 15.58
CA TYR A 31 33.29 10.40 14.75
C TYR A 31 31.87 10.62 14.26
N SER A 32 30.97 11.03 15.17
CA SER A 32 29.57 11.28 14.82
C SER A 32 29.44 12.41 13.79
N MET A 33 30.17 13.50 13.99
CA MET A 33 30.22 14.64 13.06
C MET A 33 30.73 14.19 11.69
N SER A 34 31.81 13.43 11.66
CA SER A 34 32.36 12.87 10.42
C SER A 34 31.37 11.97 9.69
N VAL A 35 30.70 11.07 10.39
CA VAL A 35 29.70 10.17 9.78
C VAL A 35 28.49 10.94 9.25
N ILE A 36 28.03 11.98 9.95
CA ILE A 36 26.90 12.81 9.54
C ILE A 36 27.26 13.64 8.33
N VAL A 37 28.34 14.43 8.39
CA VAL A 37 28.67 15.45 7.38
C VAL A 37 29.42 14.87 6.18
N SER A 38 30.33 13.90 6.43
CA SER A 38 31.28 13.43 5.41
C SER A 38 31.02 12.02 4.88
N ARG A 39 29.91 11.36 5.26
CA ARG A 39 29.64 9.97 4.84
C ARG A 39 28.20 9.66 4.46
N ALA A 40 27.24 9.80 5.41
CA ALA A 40 25.94 9.16 5.30
C ALA A 40 24.86 10.04 4.66
N LEU A 41 24.91 11.36 4.88
CA LEU A 41 23.87 12.27 4.42
C LEU A 41 24.26 12.96 3.11
N PRO A 42 23.27 13.19 2.21
CA PRO A 42 23.47 13.95 0.99
C PRO A 42 23.51 15.47 1.29
N ASP A 43 24.21 16.26 0.45
CA ASP A 43 24.06 17.71 0.45
C ASP A 43 22.79 18.11 -0.31
N VAL A 44 22.03 19.08 0.20
CA VAL A 44 20.75 19.49 -0.40
C VAL A 44 20.93 20.08 -1.81
N ARG A 45 22.12 20.67 -2.10
CA ARG A 45 22.43 21.38 -3.33
C ARG A 45 22.59 20.44 -4.52
N ASP A 46 23.39 19.37 -4.37
CA ASP A 46 23.67 18.41 -5.45
C ASP A 46 23.06 17.01 -5.22
N GLY A 47 22.46 16.75 -4.04
CA GLY A 47 21.83 15.48 -3.73
C GLY A 47 22.78 14.30 -3.56
N LEU A 48 24.08 14.55 -3.52
CA LEU A 48 25.10 13.51 -3.52
C LEU A 48 25.76 13.36 -2.14
N LYS A 49 26.12 12.11 -1.81
CA LYS A 49 27.06 11.81 -0.73
C LYS A 49 28.49 12.07 -1.20
N PRO A 50 29.44 12.34 -0.28
CA PRO A 50 30.83 12.63 -0.66
C PRO A 50 31.44 11.56 -1.58
N VAL A 51 31.25 10.28 -1.29
CA VAL A 51 31.78 9.19 -2.15
C VAL A 51 31.21 9.23 -3.56
N GLN A 52 29.91 9.51 -3.71
CA GLN A 52 29.25 9.58 -5.02
C GLN A 52 29.79 10.76 -5.83
N ARG A 53 29.93 11.92 -5.19
CA ARG A 53 30.51 13.14 -5.79
C ARG A 53 31.92 12.90 -6.29
N ARG A 54 32.77 12.29 -5.45
CA ARG A 54 34.17 11.93 -5.78
C ARG A 54 34.26 10.95 -6.94
N VAL A 55 33.31 9.97 -7.02
CA VAL A 55 33.28 9.03 -8.15
C VAL A 55 32.94 9.75 -9.46
N LEU A 56 31.93 10.61 -9.48
CA LEU A 56 31.56 11.35 -10.70
C LEU A 56 32.68 12.33 -11.11
N PHE A 57 33.28 13.06 -10.16
CA PHE A 57 34.38 14.00 -10.41
C PHE A 57 35.63 13.26 -10.88
N GLY A 58 36.02 12.15 -10.27
CA GLY A 58 37.17 11.35 -10.72
C GLY A 58 36.95 10.72 -12.10
N MET A 59 35.72 10.34 -12.45
CA MET A 59 35.39 9.86 -13.79
C MET A 59 35.52 10.97 -14.84
N ASP A 60 35.13 12.18 -14.51
CA ASP A 60 35.29 13.37 -15.38
C ASP A 60 36.74 13.69 -15.60
N GLY A 61 37.57 13.71 -14.53
CA GLY A 61 39.04 13.90 -14.62
C GLY A 61 39.74 12.83 -15.48
N LEU A 62 39.19 11.63 -15.56
CA LEU A 62 39.62 10.55 -16.47
C LEU A 62 39.11 10.72 -17.91
N GLY A 63 38.32 11.74 -18.22
CA GLY A 63 37.71 11.98 -19.54
C GLY A 63 36.69 10.93 -19.95
N LEU A 64 35.96 10.32 -18.99
CA LEU A 64 35.01 9.25 -19.27
C LEU A 64 33.58 9.79 -19.60
N SER A 65 33.51 10.71 -20.57
CA SER A 65 32.24 11.25 -21.04
C SER A 65 31.31 10.19 -21.63
N TYR A 66 30.01 10.51 -21.74
CA TYR A 66 29.00 9.59 -22.26
C TYR A 66 29.27 9.17 -23.72
N SER A 67 29.86 10.04 -24.53
CA SER A 67 30.20 9.79 -25.93
C SER A 67 31.49 8.96 -26.10
N GLY A 68 32.30 8.87 -25.03
CA GLY A 68 33.56 8.13 -25.04
C GLY A 68 33.41 6.62 -24.80
N PRO A 69 34.55 5.89 -24.89
CA PRO A 69 34.57 4.45 -24.57
C PRO A 69 34.48 4.20 -23.07
N THR A 70 33.98 3.03 -22.68
CA THR A 70 34.01 2.53 -21.30
C THR A 70 35.46 2.24 -20.84
N ARG A 71 35.71 2.28 -19.55
CA ARG A 71 36.97 1.88 -18.90
C ARG A 71 36.69 0.92 -17.76
N LYS A 72 37.67 0.07 -17.45
CA LYS A 72 37.58 -0.85 -16.30
C LYS A 72 37.27 -0.10 -15.01
N CYS A 73 36.30 -0.59 -14.25
CA CYS A 73 35.94 0.01 -12.96
C CYS A 73 37.11 0.02 -11.98
N ALA A 74 38.05 -0.92 -12.05
CA ALA A 74 39.28 -0.93 -11.27
C ALA A 74 40.15 0.33 -11.49
N LYS A 75 40.16 0.91 -12.73
CA LYS A 75 40.87 2.14 -12.99
C LYS A 75 40.20 3.34 -12.35
N ILE A 76 38.85 3.38 -12.40
CA ILE A 76 38.04 4.44 -11.81
C ILE A 76 38.19 4.44 -10.29
N VAL A 77 38.03 3.24 -9.68
CA VAL A 77 38.19 3.05 -8.24
C VAL A 77 39.60 3.46 -7.78
N GLY A 78 40.63 3.04 -8.51
CA GLY A 78 42.02 3.43 -8.21
C GLY A 78 42.27 4.93 -8.26
N GLU A 79 41.71 5.64 -9.24
CA GLU A 79 41.76 7.09 -9.33
C GLU A 79 41.12 7.78 -8.13
N VAL A 80 39.89 7.35 -7.78
CA VAL A 80 39.15 7.93 -6.66
C VAL A 80 39.81 7.66 -5.31
N LEU A 81 40.32 6.45 -5.10
CA LEU A 81 41.06 6.11 -3.88
C LEU A 81 42.36 6.86 -3.74
N GLY A 82 43.11 6.95 -4.84
CA GLY A 82 44.44 7.58 -4.82
C GLY A 82 44.39 9.08 -4.60
N LYS A 83 43.34 9.75 -5.09
CA LYS A 83 43.27 11.21 -5.05
C LYS A 83 42.29 11.80 -4.05
N TYR A 84 41.13 11.15 -3.82
CA TYR A 84 40.02 11.82 -3.13
C TYR A 84 39.44 11.08 -1.92
N HIS A 85 39.46 9.72 -1.90
CA HIS A 85 38.68 8.96 -0.93
C HIS A 85 39.51 7.93 -0.16
N PRO A 86 40.03 8.25 1.05
CA PRO A 86 40.99 7.43 1.80
C PRO A 86 40.28 6.30 2.58
N HIS A 87 39.48 5.47 1.89
CA HIS A 87 38.73 4.35 2.47
C HIS A 87 38.89 3.07 1.62
N GLY A 88 38.24 1.96 2.00
CA GLY A 88 38.38 0.71 1.27
C GLY A 88 37.79 0.77 -0.15
N ASP A 89 38.40 0.03 -1.06
CA ASP A 89 38.01 -0.09 -2.48
C ASP A 89 36.58 -0.57 -2.68
N PHE A 90 36.10 -1.48 -1.85
CA PHE A 90 34.72 -1.96 -1.89
C PHE A 90 33.70 -0.83 -1.69
N SER A 91 33.97 0.14 -0.82
CA SER A 91 33.05 1.24 -0.55
C SER A 91 32.86 2.13 -1.78
N VAL A 92 33.96 2.41 -2.50
CA VAL A 92 33.96 3.20 -3.74
C VAL A 92 33.29 2.43 -4.87
N TYR A 93 33.64 1.15 -5.01
CA TYR A 93 33.09 0.31 -6.06
C TYR A 93 31.58 0.06 -5.89
N ASP A 94 31.11 -0.20 -4.67
CA ASP A 94 29.68 -0.35 -4.39
C ASP A 94 28.89 0.93 -4.67
N ALA A 95 29.44 2.10 -4.29
CA ALA A 95 28.84 3.39 -4.62
C ALA A 95 28.75 3.63 -6.13
N LEU A 96 29.82 3.32 -6.87
CA LEU A 96 29.86 3.40 -8.34
C LEU A 96 28.81 2.46 -8.96
N ALA A 97 28.73 1.22 -8.48
CA ALA A 97 27.77 0.24 -8.98
C ALA A 97 26.32 0.68 -8.75
N ARG A 98 26.01 1.20 -7.58
CA ARG A 98 24.64 1.70 -7.27
C ARG A 98 24.24 2.87 -8.16
N LEU A 99 25.17 3.76 -8.50
CA LEU A 99 24.91 4.86 -9.45
C LEU A 99 24.63 4.38 -10.89
N ALA A 100 25.01 3.14 -11.21
CA ALA A 100 24.75 2.51 -12.51
C ALA A 100 23.52 1.61 -12.55
N GLN A 101 22.92 1.27 -11.41
CA GLN A 101 21.80 0.31 -11.30
C GLN A 101 20.45 0.98 -11.61
N PRO A 102 19.74 0.58 -12.69
CA PRO A 102 18.47 1.21 -13.08
C PRO A 102 17.29 0.87 -12.17
N TRP A 103 17.41 -0.10 -11.28
CA TRP A 103 16.41 -0.42 -10.25
C TRP A 103 16.64 0.31 -8.92
N ASN A 104 17.84 0.89 -8.72
CA ASN A 104 18.20 1.73 -7.57
C ASN A 104 18.04 3.22 -7.86
N GLN A 105 18.43 3.66 -9.07
CA GLN A 105 18.41 5.05 -9.50
C GLN A 105 17.27 5.27 -10.50
N ARG A 106 16.40 6.23 -10.24
CA ARG A 106 15.38 6.62 -11.23
C ARG A 106 16.04 7.18 -12.50
N TYR A 107 17.14 7.91 -12.33
CA TYR A 107 18.01 8.43 -13.39
C TYR A 107 19.46 8.06 -13.08
N PRO A 108 19.96 6.93 -13.62
CA PRO A 108 21.33 6.50 -13.43
C PRO A 108 22.35 7.54 -13.92
N MET A 109 23.41 7.78 -13.13
CA MET A 109 24.46 8.73 -13.46
C MET A 109 25.63 8.06 -14.21
N ILE A 110 25.74 6.77 -14.12
CA ILE A 110 26.81 5.95 -14.70
C ILE A 110 26.20 4.90 -15.63
N PHE A 111 26.82 4.73 -16.78
CA PHE A 111 26.56 3.59 -17.67
C PHE A 111 27.52 2.45 -17.30
N GLY A 112 26.98 1.32 -16.92
CA GLY A 112 27.74 0.12 -16.59
C GLY A 112 27.69 -0.91 -17.72
N GLN A 113 28.83 -1.53 -18.02
CA GLN A 113 28.95 -2.67 -18.94
C GLN A 113 29.50 -3.88 -18.18
N GLY A 114 28.74 -4.98 -18.22
CA GLY A 114 29.02 -6.20 -17.47
C GLY A 114 27.95 -6.48 -16.42
N ASN A 115 28.27 -7.28 -15.40
CA ASN A 115 27.35 -7.59 -14.32
C ASN A 115 27.50 -6.58 -13.17
N PHE A 116 26.50 -5.70 -13.03
CA PHE A 116 26.37 -4.71 -11.94
C PHE A 116 25.37 -5.16 -10.86
N GLY A 117 25.11 -6.48 -10.74
CA GLY A 117 24.12 -7.03 -9.83
C GLY A 117 22.75 -7.19 -10.49
N SER A 118 21.78 -7.61 -9.68
CA SER A 118 20.39 -7.79 -10.10
C SER A 118 19.39 -7.39 -8.98
N MET A 119 18.10 -7.36 -9.32
CA MET A 119 17.03 -7.20 -8.31
C MET A 119 16.88 -8.43 -7.39
N ASP A 120 17.54 -9.52 -7.70
CA ASP A 120 17.62 -10.72 -6.87
C ASP A 120 18.67 -10.62 -5.75
N GLY A 121 19.36 -9.49 -5.67
CA GLY A 121 20.42 -9.28 -4.68
C GLY A 121 21.74 -9.92 -5.08
N ASP A 122 21.91 -10.33 -6.32
CA ASP A 122 23.20 -10.84 -6.79
C ASP A 122 24.28 -9.77 -6.66
N PRO A 123 25.48 -10.13 -6.18
CA PRO A 123 26.58 -9.20 -6.05
C PRO A 123 27.09 -8.72 -7.42
N VAL A 124 27.66 -7.53 -7.42
CA VAL A 124 28.38 -6.98 -8.57
C VAL A 124 29.60 -7.86 -8.88
N ALA A 125 29.90 -8.09 -10.14
CA ALA A 125 31.12 -8.80 -10.54
C ALA A 125 32.37 -7.98 -10.12
N ALA A 126 33.51 -8.65 -9.91
CA ALA A 126 34.73 -7.97 -9.50
C ALA A 126 35.11 -6.83 -10.48
N MET A 127 35.56 -5.70 -9.96
CA MET A 127 35.83 -4.46 -10.70
C MET A 127 36.81 -4.60 -11.87
N ARG A 128 37.58 -5.67 -11.91
CA ARG A 128 38.48 -6.01 -13.05
C ARG A 128 37.72 -6.48 -14.29
N TYR A 129 36.48 -6.95 -14.13
CA TYR A 129 35.65 -7.44 -15.24
C TYR A 129 34.68 -6.39 -15.75
N THR A 130 34.13 -5.57 -14.86
CA THR A 130 33.15 -4.53 -15.20
C THR A 130 33.80 -3.28 -15.78
N GLU A 131 33.05 -2.60 -16.62
CA GLU A 131 33.47 -1.32 -17.22
C GLU A 131 32.38 -0.27 -17.03
N ALA A 132 32.79 1.01 -16.95
CA ALA A 132 31.85 2.10 -16.78
C ALA A 132 32.29 3.34 -17.55
N LYS A 133 31.32 4.23 -17.80
CA LYS A 133 31.48 5.62 -18.25
C LYS A 133 30.31 6.46 -17.71
N LEU A 134 30.41 7.77 -17.82
CA LEU A 134 29.33 8.68 -17.42
C LEU A 134 28.10 8.54 -18.33
N GLN A 135 26.91 8.76 -17.79
CA GLN A 135 25.66 8.87 -18.54
C GLN A 135 25.52 10.29 -19.11
N LYS A 136 24.66 10.44 -20.13
CA LYS A 136 24.43 11.73 -20.78
C LYS A 136 23.97 12.82 -19.81
N MET A 137 23.12 12.50 -18.84
CA MET A 137 22.64 13.44 -17.84
C MET A 137 23.77 13.94 -16.92
N THR A 138 24.81 13.14 -16.73
CA THR A 138 25.95 13.52 -15.88
C THR A 138 26.77 14.68 -16.46
N ASP A 139 26.73 14.89 -17.78
CA ASP A 139 27.33 16.07 -18.39
C ASP A 139 26.63 17.35 -17.88
N ASP A 140 25.32 17.35 -17.67
CA ASP A 140 24.58 18.48 -17.10
C ASP A 140 24.75 18.60 -15.57
N VAL A 141 25.22 17.54 -14.90
CA VAL A 141 25.59 17.56 -13.47
C VAL A 141 26.95 18.16 -13.24
N LEU A 142 27.89 17.92 -14.16
CA LEU A 142 29.29 18.40 -14.11
C LEU A 142 29.50 19.71 -14.91
N ALA A 143 28.44 20.17 -15.61
CA ALA A 143 28.53 21.34 -16.45
C ALA A 143 29.05 22.55 -15.69
N ASP A 144 29.97 23.29 -16.34
CA ASP A 144 30.54 24.54 -15.81
C ASP A 144 31.41 24.39 -14.54
N ILE A 145 31.88 23.17 -14.19
CA ILE A 145 32.75 22.94 -13.02
C ILE A 145 34.10 23.66 -13.15
N ASP A 146 34.57 23.88 -14.36
CA ASP A 146 35.79 24.58 -14.71
C ASP A 146 35.65 26.11 -14.67
N LYS A 147 34.47 26.65 -14.37
CA LYS A 147 34.15 28.07 -14.38
C LYS A 147 34.05 28.71 -12.99
N ASN A 148 34.71 28.14 -12.00
CA ASN A 148 34.67 28.61 -10.61
C ASN A 148 33.26 28.74 -10.04
N THR A 149 32.37 27.84 -10.42
CA THR A 149 30.96 27.86 -10.04
C THR A 149 30.69 27.34 -8.63
N VAL A 150 31.59 26.50 -8.10
CA VAL A 150 31.53 25.90 -6.77
C VAL A 150 32.83 26.07 -6.04
N ASP A 151 32.80 25.92 -4.71
CA ASP A 151 34.02 25.99 -3.91
C ASP A 151 34.79 24.69 -4.02
N MET A 152 36.10 24.83 -4.20
CA MET A 152 37.06 23.74 -4.17
C MET A 152 37.70 23.66 -2.78
N THR A 153 38.06 22.46 -2.35
CA THR A 153 38.78 22.20 -1.10
C THR A 153 39.92 21.22 -1.38
N LEU A 154 40.96 21.29 -0.58
CA LEU A 154 42.03 20.30 -0.66
C LEU A 154 41.52 18.92 -0.24
N ASN A 155 42.08 17.89 -0.87
CA ASN A 155 41.81 16.50 -0.54
C ASN A 155 42.46 16.14 0.82
N PHE A 156 42.43 14.84 1.18
CA PHE A 156 42.90 14.34 2.48
C PHE A 156 44.39 14.46 2.74
N ASP A 157 45.23 14.68 1.72
CA ASP A 157 46.68 14.79 1.80
C ASP A 157 47.20 16.13 1.25
N ASP A 158 46.31 17.09 1.01
CA ASP A 158 46.58 18.44 0.50
C ASP A 158 47.29 18.47 -0.87
N THR A 159 47.18 17.42 -1.67
CA THR A 159 47.87 17.33 -2.98
C THR A 159 46.96 17.67 -4.17
N GLU A 160 45.66 17.49 -4.05
CA GLU A 160 44.71 17.72 -5.12
C GLU A 160 43.49 18.51 -4.62
N GLU A 161 42.82 19.22 -5.52
CA GLU A 161 41.57 19.91 -5.19
C GLU A 161 40.36 19.06 -5.55
N GLU A 162 39.36 19.07 -4.68
CA GLU A 162 38.04 18.43 -4.94
C GLU A 162 36.89 19.42 -4.72
N PRO A 163 35.79 19.30 -5.48
CA PRO A 163 34.64 20.17 -5.31
C PRO A 163 33.85 19.82 -4.05
N THR A 164 33.44 20.85 -3.30
CA THR A 164 32.56 20.68 -2.12
C THR A 164 31.18 20.20 -2.52
N VAL A 165 30.68 20.62 -3.69
CA VAL A 165 29.43 20.18 -4.35
C VAL A 165 29.63 20.26 -5.86
N LEU A 166 28.80 19.52 -6.63
CA LEU A 166 28.79 19.63 -8.09
C LEU A 166 27.85 20.75 -8.55
N PRO A 167 28.15 21.49 -9.63
CA PRO A 167 27.33 22.60 -10.12
C PRO A 167 26.09 22.13 -10.90
N THR A 168 25.45 21.09 -10.44
CA THR A 168 24.38 20.35 -11.14
C THR A 168 23.24 21.24 -11.63
N LYS A 169 22.82 21.05 -12.89
CA LYS A 169 21.57 21.61 -13.42
C LYS A 169 20.34 20.77 -13.04
N ALA A 170 20.55 19.47 -12.72
CA ALA A 170 19.50 18.55 -12.36
C ALA A 170 19.31 18.50 -10.84
N PRO A 171 18.06 18.52 -10.32
CA PRO A 171 17.75 18.44 -8.89
C PRO A 171 17.89 16.99 -8.38
N LEU A 172 19.14 16.47 -8.32
CA LEU A 172 19.38 15.02 -8.08
C LEU A 172 18.83 14.53 -6.77
N LEU A 173 18.75 15.39 -5.74
CA LEU A 173 18.14 15.01 -4.46
C LEU A 173 16.68 14.58 -4.63
N LEU A 174 15.92 15.29 -5.44
CA LEU A 174 14.54 14.95 -5.78
C LEU A 174 14.48 13.79 -6.76
N LEU A 175 15.33 13.79 -7.79
CA LEU A 175 15.26 12.83 -8.89
C LEU A 175 15.58 11.39 -8.47
N ASN A 176 16.62 11.21 -7.68
CA ASN A 176 17.08 9.88 -7.26
C ASN A 176 16.86 9.59 -5.79
N GLY A 177 16.50 10.61 -5.01
CA GLY A 177 16.42 10.46 -3.57
C GLY A 177 17.76 10.11 -2.92
N SER A 178 17.72 9.70 -1.68
CA SER A 178 18.90 9.19 -0.97
C SER A 178 18.47 8.34 0.23
N SER A 179 19.17 7.26 0.52
CA SER A 179 19.03 6.51 1.75
C SER A 179 20.37 6.39 2.47
N GLY A 180 20.39 6.55 3.79
CA GLY A 180 21.63 6.47 4.57
C GLY A 180 21.38 6.46 6.07
N ILE A 181 22.26 5.78 6.80
CA ILE A 181 22.21 5.67 8.25
C ILE A 181 23.43 6.39 8.81
N ALA A 182 23.18 7.43 9.59
CA ALA A 182 24.22 8.19 10.31
C ALA A 182 24.12 7.89 11.82
N VAL A 183 24.94 8.55 12.63
CA VAL A 183 24.85 8.45 14.08
C VAL A 183 23.68 9.31 14.58
N GLY A 184 22.72 8.67 15.24
CA GLY A 184 21.56 9.36 15.82
C GLY A 184 20.50 9.82 14.81
N MET A 185 20.69 9.62 13.50
CA MET A 185 19.72 9.97 12.46
C MET A 185 19.89 9.10 11.21
N ALA A 186 18.86 9.07 10.40
CA ALA A 186 18.88 8.41 9.10
C ALA A 186 18.22 9.30 8.06
N THR A 187 18.50 9.10 6.79
CA THR A 187 17.77 9.69 5.67
C THR A 187 17.15 8.59 4.82
N ASN A 188 15.93 8.82 4.33
CA ASN A 188 15.26 7.97 3.37
C ASN A 188 14.33 8.83 2.50
N MET A 189 14.85 9.28 1.38
CA MET A 189 14.17 10.15 0.43
C MET A 189 13.77 9.37 -0.80
N ALA A 190 12.53 9.55 -1.23
CA ALA A 190 12.02 8.90 -2.44
C ALA A 190 12.49 9.60 -3.71
N PRO A 191 12.67 8.86 -4.82
CA PRO A 191 12.90 9.41 -6.14
C PRO A 191 11.62 9.98 -6.76
N HIS A 192 11.76 10.94 -7.70
CA HIS A 192 10.65 11.61 -8.38
C HIS A 192 10.87 11.70 -9.89
N ASN A 193 9.78 11.96 -10.61
CA ASN A 193 9.82 12.18 -12.06
C ASN A 193 10.46 13.53 -12.42
N LEU A 194 11.37 13.53 -13.41
CA LEU A 194 12.11 14.73 -13.82
C LEU A 194 11.17 15.80 -14.38
N GLY A 195 10.24 15.43 -15.23
CA GLY A 195 9.30 16.38 -15.81
C GLY A 195 8.49 17.12 -14.75
N GLU A 196 7.97 16.35 -13.75
CA GLU A 196 7.22 16.90 -12.62
C GLU A 196 8.09 17.81 -11.73
N CYS A 197 9.34 17.40 -11.46
CA CYS A 197 10.27 18.22 -10.67
C CYS A 197 10.61 19.54 -11.38
N CYS A 198 10.86 19.50 -12.69
CA CYS A 198 11.14 20.70 -13.47
C CYS A 198 9.95 21.67 -13.48
N ASP A 199 8.72 21.14 -13.63
CA ASP A 199 7.50 21.95 -13.58
C ASP A 199 7.31 22.61 -12.21
N ALA A 200 7.55 21.88 -11.13
CA ALA A 200 7.46 22.42 -9.78
C ALA A 200 8.53 23.49 -9.49
N ILE A 201 9.76 23.31 -9.99
CA ILE A 201 10.82 24.31 -9.88
C ILE A 201 10.42 25.57 -10.64
N CYS A 202 9.90 25.45 -11.86
CA CYS A 202 9.41 26.59 -12.63
C CYS A 202 8.24 27.30 -11.91
N ALA A 203 7.30 26.56 -11.34
CA ALA A 203 6.19 27.12 -10.56
C ALA A 203 6.67 27.84 -9.29
N TYR A 204 7.69 27.32 -8.61
CA TYR A 204 8.32 27.97 -7.46
C TYR A 204 9.05 29.28 -7.86
N ILE A 205 9.75 29.30 -9.00
CA ILE A 205 10.40 30.50 -9.53
C ILE A 205 9.37 31.59 -9.84
N ASP A 206 8.23 31.21 -10.42
CA ASP A 206 7.14 32.15 -10.74
C ASP A 206 6.41 32.65 -9.48
N ASN A 207 6.30 31.83 -8.45
CA ASN A 207 5.63 32.16 -7.19
C ASN A 207 6.40 31.51 -6.00
N PRO A 208 7.35 32.21 -5.37
CA PRO A 208 8.10 31.69 -4.22
C PRO A 208 7.22 31.39 -2.98
N ASP A 209 6.03 31.95 -2.90
CA ASP A 209 5.09 31.74 -1.79
C ASP A 209 4.18 30.54 -2.00
N ILE A 210 4.31 29.81 -3.14
CA ILE A 210 3.56 28.60 -3.44
C ILE A 210 3.58 27.63 -2.24
N ASP A 211 2.43 27.11 -1.86
CA ASP A 211 2.28 26.14 -0.78
C ASP A 211 2.51 24.68 -1.28
N THR A 212 2.44 23.73 -0.36
CA THR A 212 2.64 22.30 -0.70
C THR A 212 1.55 21.80 -1.63
N ASP A 213 0.31 22.23 -1.45
CA ASP A 213 -0.80 21.79 -2.32
C ASP A 213 -0.62 22.33 -3.76
N GLY A 214 -0.13 23.55 -3.92
CA GLY A 214 0.26 24.10 -5.22
C GLY A 214 1.40 23.33 -5.87
N LEU A 215 2.44 22.96 -5.12
CA LEU A 215 3.54 22.14 -5.61
C LEU A 215 3.08 20.74 -6.00
N MET A 216 2.13 20.15 -5.27
CA MET A 216 1.57 18.83 -5.56
C MET A 216 0.72 18.80 -6.85
N GLN A 217 0.31 19.93 -7.40
CA GLN A 217 -0.29 19.97 -8.74
C GLN A 217 0.74 19.57 -9.82
N HIS A 218 2.02 19.82 -9.57
CA HIS A 218 3.12 19.48 -10.47
C HIS A 218 3.80 18.16 -10.07
N ILE A 219 4.18 17.97 -8.81
CA ILE A 219 4.78 16.72 -8.29
C ILE A 219 3.69 15.93 -7.57
N LYS A 220 3.12 14.96 -8.25
CA LYS A 220 2.00 14.14 -7.73
C LYS A 220 2.42 13.21 -6.61
N GLY A 221 3.68 12.79 -6.59
CA GLY A 221 4.22 11.85 -5.61
C GLY A 221 5.53 11.22 -6.08
N PRO A 222 6.10 10.30 -5.30
CA PRO A 222 7.28 9.53 -5.70
C PRO A 222 7.11 8.81 -7.04
N ASP A 223 8.20 8.64 -7.75
CA ASP A 223 8.27 7.87 -8.99
C ASP A 223 9.42 6.87 -8.91
N PHE A 224 9.10 5.67 -8.43
CA PHE A 224 10.09 4.63 -8.15
C PHE A 224 10.64 4.01 -9.43
N PRO A 225 11.95 3.70 -9.50
CA PRO A 225 12.56 3.08 -10.67
C PRO A 225 11.96 1.71 -11.03
N THR A 226 11.45 0.98 -10.04
CA THR A 226 10.81 -0.33 -10.20
C THR A 226 9.31 -0.26 -10.48
N GLY A 227 8.72 0.95 -10.59
CA GLY A 227 7.29 1.14 -10.80
C GLY A 227 6.46 0.87 -9.54
N GLY A 228 5.44 0.03 -9.69
CA GLY A 228 4.50 -0.30 -8.62
C GLY A 228 3.38 0.72 -8.45
N ILE A 229 2.53 0.50 -7.45
CA ILE A 229 1.33 1.29 -7.18
C ILE A 229 1.40 1.85 -5.77
N ILE A 230 1.36 3.18 -5.63
CA ILE A 230 1.23 3.84 -4.32
C ILE A 230 -0.25 3.88 -3.95
N MET A 231 -0.56 3.41 -2.74
CA MET A 231 -1.91 3.36 -2.20
C MET A 231 -2.12 4.52 -1.22
N GLY A 232 -3.02 5.45 -1.59
CA GLY A 232 -3.33 6.63 -0.79
C GLY A 232 -2.40 7.82 -1.03
N VAL A 233 -2.92 9.04 -0.86
CA VAL A 233 -2.20 10.31 -1.09
C VAL A 233 -1.81 10.99 0.23
N SER A 234 -2.50 10.68 1.34
CA SER A 234 -2.30 11.33 2.63
C SER A 234 -0.86 11.27 3.15
N GLY A 235 -0.22 10.09 3.04
CA GLY A 235 1.17 9.91 3.45
C GLY A 235 2.18 10.64 2.56
N ILE A 236 1.84 10.89 1.28
CA ILE A 236 2.65 11.73 0.37
C ILE A 236 2.56 13.19 0.85
N LYS A 237 1.34 13.69 1.10
CA LYS A 237 1.13 15.06 1.56
C LYS A 237 1.85 15.32 2.87
N GLU A 238 1.70 14.42 3.85
CA GLU A 238 2.41 14.51 5.13
C GLU A 238 3.93 14.59 4.94
N ALA A 239 4.50 13.73 4.06
CA ALA A 239 5.93 13.73 3.76
C ALA A 239 6.40 15.03 3.10
N TYR A 240 5.59 15.62 2.24
CA TYR A 240 5.93 16.86 1.55
C TYR A 240 5.79 18.10 2.43
N GLU A 241 4.88 18.09 3.40
CA GLU A 241 4.72 19.18 4.37
C GLU A 241 5.79 19.12 5.48
N THR A 242 6.02 17.93 6.05
CA THR A 242 6.82 17.78 7.28
C THR A 242 8.21 17.20 7.06
N GLY A 243 8.48 16.64 5.89
CA GLY A 243 9.67 15.84 5.62
C GLY A 243 9.61 14.41 6.18
N ARG A 244 8.48 14.02 6.78
CA ARG A 244 8.22 12.67 7.32
C ARG A 244 6.84 12.21 6.92
N GLY A 245 6.72 10.94 6.57
CA GLY A 245 5.46 10.33 6.17
C GLY A 245 5.65 8.87 5.82
N LYS A 246 4.56 8.19 5.50
CA LYS A 246 4.60 6.77 5.12
C LYS A 246 3.61 6.51 4.00
N VAL A 247 4.07 5.86 2.95
CA VAL A 247 3.22 5.39 1.85
C VAL A 247 3.28 3.87 1.75
N VAL A 248 2.18 3.29 1.30
CA VAL A 248 2.10 1.86 0.98
C VAL A 248 2.33 1.69 -0.50
N VAL A 249 3.27 0.84 -0.87
CA VAL A 249 3.60 0.52 -2.27
C VAL A 249 3.25 -0.94 -2.53
N ARG A 250 2.41 -1.19 -3.51
CA ARG A 250 2.03 -2.52 -3.99
C ARG A 250 2.74 -2.87 -5.29
N ALA A 251 3.02 -4.14 -5.44
CA ALA A 251 3.41 -4.72 -6.73
C ALA A 251 2.29 -4.54 -7.76
N LYS A 252 2.64 -4.35 -9.01
CA LYS A 252 1.68 -4.41 -10.10
C LYS A 252 1.48 -5.86 -10.50
N THR A 253 0.22 -6.27 -10.51
CA THR A 253 -0.16 -7.66 -10.75
C THR A 253 -1.30 -7.74 -11.75
N GLU A 254 -1.29 -8.79 -12.55
CA GLU A 254 -2.34 -9.11 -13.52
C GLU A 254 -2.81 -10.55 -13.27
N ILE A 255 -4.08 -10.83 -13.48
CA ILE A 255 -4.64 -12.19 -13.39
C ILE A 255 -4.89 -12.65 -14.82
N GLU A 256 -4.10 -13.64 -15.24
CA GLU A 256 -4.26 -14.32 -16.53
C GLU A 256 -5.15 -15.56 -16.33
N VAL A 257 -6.20 -15.68 -17.13
CA VAL A 257 -7.09 -16.85 -17.13
C VAL A 257 -6.80 -17.66 -18.38
N ALA A 258 -6.36 -18.92 -18.21
CA ALA A 258 -6.13 -19.82 -19.32
C ALA A 258 -7.43 -20.44 -19.85
N ASP A 259 -7.44 -20.97 -21.07
CA ASP A 259 -8.60 -21.60 -21.74
C ASP A 259 -9.26 -22.72 -20.92
N ASN A 260 -8.52 -23.33 -20.02
CA ASN A 260 -9.00 -24.39 -19.13
C ASN A 260 -9.55 -23.85 -17.78
N GLY A 261 -9.79 -22.56 -17.66
CA GLY A 261 -10.29 -21.90 -16.47
C GLY A 261 -9.29 -21.80 -15.31
N ARG A 262 -8.01 -22.09 -15.54
CA ARG A 262 -6.97 -21.90 -14.51
C ARG A 262 -6.52 -20.45 -14.46
N GLU A 263 -6.50 -19.90 -13.27
CA GLU A 263 -6.04 -18.55 -12.99
C GLU A 263 -4.57 -18.53 -12.58
N THR A 264 -3.87 -17.52 -13.04
CA THR A 264 -2.45 -17.30 -12.77
C THR A 264 -2.25 -15.83 -12.41
N ILE A 265 -1.64 -15.55 -11.27
CA ILE A 265 -1.26 -14.21 -10.87
C ILE A 265 0.13 -13.95 -11.43
N VAL A 266 0.26 -12.92 -12.24
CA VAL A 266 1.52 -12.47 -12.84
C VAL A 266 1.93 -11.16 -12.21
N VAL A 267 3.13 -11.11 -11.62
CA VAL A 267 3.72 -9.89 -11.04
C VAL A 267 4.65 -9.28 -12.06
N THR A 268 4.35 -8.05 -12.50
CA THR A 268 5.12 -7.33 -13.52
C THR A 268 5.99 -6.22 -12.94
N GLU A 269 5.65 -5.68 -11.77
CA GLU A 269 6.43 -4.68 -11.05
C GLU A 269 6.44 -4.99 -9.56
N ILE A 270 7.57 -4.77 -8.89
CA ILE A 270 7.73 -5.02 -7.45
C ILE A 270 7.96 -3.71 -6.70
N PRO A 271 7.61 -3.62 -5.41
CA PRO A 271 7.85 -2.42 -4.62
C PRO A 271 9.34 -2.06 -4.57
N TYR A 272 9.64 -0.76 -4.53
CA TYR A 272 11.00 -0.24 -4.47
C TYR A 272 11.77 -0.77 -3.26
N MET A 273 13.05 -1.09 -3.45
CA MET A 273 13.96 -1.69 -2.46
C MET A 273 13.61 -3.12 -2.01
N VAL A 274 12.65 -3.78 -2.62
CA VAL A 274 12.35 -5.18 -2.36
C VAL A 274 13.31 -6.08 -3.16
N ASN A 275 13.90 -7.05 -2.47
CA ASN A 275 14.65 -8.14 -3.10
C ASN A 275 13.68 -9.17 -3.67
N LYS A 276 13.72 -9.36 -5.01
CA LYS A 276 12.77 -10.24 -5.71
C LYS A 276 12.92 -11.72 -5.29
N LYS A 277 14.14 -12.20 -5.14
CA LYS A 277 14.42 -13.59 -4.72
C LYS A 277 13.91 -13.86 -3.30
N GLU A 278 14.24 -12.99 -2.33
CA GLU A 278 13.76 -13.12 -0.94
C GLU A 278 12.24 -13.05 -0.86
N MET A 279 11.60 -12.22 -1.70
CA MET A 279 10.15 -12.14 -1.80
C MET A 279 9.55 -13.48 -2.28
N ILE A 280 10.10 -14.08 -3.32
CA ILE A 280 9.67 -15.39 -3.86
C ILE A 280 9.87 -16.50 -2.83
N GLU A 281 11.03 -16.56 -2.19
CA GLU A 281 11.34 -17.52 -1.12
C GLU A 281 10.36 -17.36 0.06
N LYS A 282 10.03 -16.13 0.43
CA LYS A 282 9.04 -15.84 1.50
C LYS A 282 7.64 -16.32 1.13
N ILE A 283 7.22 -16.15 -0.12
CA ILE A 283 5.94 -16.66 -0.60
C ILE A 283 5.94 -18.20 -0.48
N GLY A 284 6.99 -18.87 -0.95
CA GLY A 284 7.14 -20.32 -0.83
C GLY A 284 7.04 -20.81 0.61
N GLN A 285 7.75 -20.17 1.54
CA GLN A 285 7.69 -20.49 2.96
C GLN A 285 6.27 -20.31 3.54
N MET A 286 5.55 -19.26 3.15
CA MET A 286 4.18 -19.04 3.62
C MET A 286 3.20 -20.10 3.13
N VAL A 287 3.44 -20.65 1.93
CA VAL A 287 2.65 -21.78 1.38
C VAL A 287 2.97 -23.09 2.15
N GLU A 288 4.25 -23.37 2.42
CA GLU A 288 4.66 -24.53 3.24
C GLU A 288 4.10 -24.45 4.67
N ASP A 289 4.11 -23.26 5.29
CA ASP A 289 3.56 -22.99 6.61
C ASP A 289 2.02 -23.03 6.63
N LYS A 290 1.35 -23.23 5.49
CA LYS A 290 -0.11 -23.19 5.31
C LYS A 290 -0.75 -21.87 5.76
N LYS A 291 -0.01 -20.78 5.67
CA LYS A 291 -0.55 -19.42 5.90
C LYS A 291 -1.17 -18.83 4.66
N ILE A 292 -0.73 -19.28 3.48
CA ILE A 292 -1.32 -18.98 2.19
C ILE A 292 -1.70 -20.30 1.54
N GLU A 293 -2.98 -20.49 1.30
CA GLU A 293 -3.52 -21.66 0.59
C GLU A 293 -3.87 -21.26 -0.85
N GLY A 294 -4.06 -22.25 -1.70
CA GLY A 294 -4.49 -22.01 -3.08
C GLY A 294 -3.39 -21.73 -4.09
N ILE A 295 -2.10 -21.85 -3.74
CA ILE A 295 -0.98 -21.74 -4.67
C ILE A 295 -0.44 -23.13 -4.98
N THR A 296 -0.22 -23.42 -6.27
CA THR A 296 0.33 -24.72 -6.73
C THR A 296 1.76 -24.62 -7.23
N TYR A 297 2.16 -23.47 -7.74
CA TYR A 297 3.46 -23.30 -8.37
C TYR A 297 3.86 -21.82 -8.40
N ILE A 298 5.14 -21.55 -8.18
CA ILE A 298 5.73 -20.22 -8.29
C ILE A 298 6.96 -20.32 -9.16
N ASN A 299 7.08 -19.45 -10.15
CA ASN A 299 8.22 -19.40 -11.05
C ASN A 299 8.63 -17.95 -11.33
N ASP A 300 9.92 -17.74 -11.43
CA ASP A 300 10.51 -16.49 -11.89
C ASP A 300 10.85 -16.59 -13.38
N GLU A 301 10.12 -15.86 -14.19
CA GLU A 301 10.29 -15.78 -15.66
C GLU A 301 10.87 -14.41 -16.06
N THR A 302 11.46 -13.68 -15.12
CA THR A 302 12.07 -12.36 -15.35
C THR A 302 13.12 -12.45 -16.45
N SER A 303 13.04 -11.55 -17.41
CA SER A 303 13.92 -11.47 -18.56
C SER A 303 14.42 -10.04 -18.80
N ARG A 304 15.04 -9.80 -19.95
CA ARG A 304 15.40 -8.43 -20.38
C ARG A 304 14.20 -7.53 -20.67
N GLU A 305 13.03 -8.13 -20.88
CA GLU A 305 11.77 -7.41 -21.13
C GLU A 305 11.15 -6.85 -19.84
N GLY A 306 11.55 -7.37 -18.69
CA GLY A 306 11.07 -6.90 -17.39
C GLY A 306 10.88 -8.00 -16.36
N VAL A 307 10.35 -7.63 -15.20
CA VAL A 307 9.99 -8.55 -14.14
C VAL A 307 8.76 -9.34 -14.56
N ARG A 308 8.81 -10.66 -14.39
CA ARG A 308 7.69 -11.58 -14.58
C ARG A 308 7.76 -12.71 -13.56
N VAL A 309 7.07 -12.56 -12.43
CA VAL A 309 6.93 -13.64 -11.46
C VAL A 309 5.54 -14.24 -11.60
N VAL A 310 5.48 -15.54 -11.86
CA VAL A 310 4.26 -16.29 -12.19
C VAL A 310 3.84 -17.13 -10.99
N ILE A 311 2.65 -16.90 -10.47
CA ILE A 311 2.08 -17.60 -9.33
C ILE A 311 0.79 -18.30 -9.81
N ARG A 312 0.83 -19.65 -9.94
CA ARG A 312 -0.33 -20.42 -10.39
C ARG A 312 -1.26 -20.74 -9.23
N VAL A 313 -2.51 -20.37 -9.41
CA VAL A 313 -3.57 -20.62 -8.42
C VAL A 313 -4.12 -22.04 -8.60
N LYS A 314 -4.48 -22.70 -7.51
CA LYS A 314 -5.11 -24.02 -7.49
C LYS A 314 -6.50 -23.92 -8.11
N GLN A 315 -6.88 -24.87 -8.92
CA GLN A 315 -8.21 -24.94 -9.51
C GLN A 315 -9.30 -24.97 -8.42
N GLY A 316 -10.26 -24.08 -8.52
CA GLY A 316 -11.33 -23.89 -7.52
C GLY A 316 -10.99 -22.93 -6.37
N SER A 317 -9.79 -22.33 -6.36
CA SER A 317 -9.44 -21.24 -5.43
C SER A 317 -9.62 -19.89 -6.14
N ASN A 318 -10.09 -18.89 -5.41
CA ASN A 318 -10.28 -17.54 -5.91
C ASN A 318 -8.94 -16.78 -5.93
N SER A 319 -8.50 -16.35 -7.11
CA SER A 319 -7.22 -15.65 -7.29
C SER A 319 -7.16 -14.29 -6.57
N SER A 320 -8.28 -13.58 -6.47
CA SER A 320 -8.33 -12.30 -5.77
C SER A 320 -8.09 -12.47 -4.27
N VAL A 321 -8.66 -13.51 -3.66
CA VAL A 321 -8.44 -13.86 -2.25
C VAL A 321 -6.98 -14.24 -2.00
N VAL A 322 -6.40 -15.07 -2.89
CA VAL A 322 -4.98 -15.44 -2.82
C VAL A 322 -4.10 -14.20 -2.95
N LEU A 323 -4.40 -13.32 -3.90
CA LEU A 323 -3.65 -12.08 -4.13
C LEU A 323 -3.71 -11.13 -2.92
N ASN A 324 -4.88 -10.94 -2.33
CA ASN A 324 -5.04 -10.13 -1.12
C ASN A 324 -4.24 -10.70 0.06
N THR A 325 -4.24 -12.03 0.18
CA THR A 325 -3.46 -12.74 1.20
C THR A 325 -1.95 -12.55 0.97
N LEU A 326 -1.49 -12.60 -0.29
CA LEU A 326 -0.12 -12.30 -0.68
C LEU A 326 0.29 -10.87 -0.31
N PHE A 327 -0.53 -9.87 -0.61
CA PHE A 327 -0.28 -8.48 -0.20
C PHE A 327 -0.17 -8.30 1.32
N LYS A 328 -0.96 -9.05 2.09
CA LYS A 328 -0.96 -8.97 3.56
C LYS A 328 0.28 -9.58 4.20
N TYR A 329 0.76 -10.71 3.70
CA TYR A 329 1.78 -11.50 4.37
C TYR A 329 3.15 -11.48 3.71
N THR A 330 3.29 -10.86 2.54
CA THR A 330 4.54 -10.86 1.77
C THR A 330 4.95 -9.45 1.35
N GLN A 331 6.16 -9.33 0.78
CA GLN A 331 6.71 -8.06 0.27
C GLN A 331 6.11 -7.62 -1.07
N LEU A 332 5.08 -8.31 -1.60
CA LEU A 332 4.28 -7.78 -2.71
C LEU A 332 3.55 -6.48 -2.34
N GLN A 333 3.38 -6.23 -1.06
CA GLN A 333 3.07 -4.92 -0.52
C GLN A 333 4.10 -4.56 0.54
N SER A 334 4.71 -3.39 0.40
CA SER A 334 5.69 -2.84 1.32
C SER A 334 5.36 -1.41 1.67
N SER A 335 5.87 -0.92 2.79
CA SER A 335 5.73 0.48 3.16
C SER A 335 7.04 1.22 2.96
N PHE A 336 7.01 2.37 2.30
CA PHE A 336 8.12 3.30 2.21
C PHE A 336 7.90 4.43 3.22
N ALA A 337 8.84 4.55 4.18
CA ALA A 337 8.80 5.61 5.19
C ALA A 337 9.74 6.74 4.78
N PHE A 338 9.19 7.93 4.60
CA PHE A 338 9.96 9.13 4.32
C PHE A 338 10.66 9.63 5.58
N ASN A 339 11.90 10.05 5.41
CA ASN A 339 12.66 10.81 6.37
C ASN A 339 13.64 11.71 5.59
N ASN A 340 13.17 12.88 5.20
CA ASN A 340 13.88 13.78 4.28
C ASN A 340 14.95 14.59 5.00
N VAL A 341 16.03 13.93 5.41
CA VAL A 341 17.15 14.58 6.10
C VAL A 341 18.32 14.77 5.14
N ALA A 342 18.73 16.02 4.92
CA ALA A 342 19.91 16.39 4.13
C ALA A 342 20.75 17.47 4.82
N LEU A 343 21.96 17.69 4.32
CA LEU A 343 22.84 18.73 4.81
C LEU A 343 22.48 20.07 4.15
N VAL A 344 22.14 21.05 4.96
CA VAL A 344 21.94 22.45 4.57
C VAL A 344 23.02 23.28 5.22
N LYS A 345 23.93 23.84 4.42
CA LYS A 345 25.08 24.61 4.92
C LYS A 345 25.88 23.83 5.98
N GLY A 346 26.13 22.52 5.71
CA GLY A 346 26.87 21.61 6.59
C GLY A 346 26.13 21.11 7.83
N ARG A 347 24.83 21.40 8.00
CA ARG A 347 24.02 20.98 9.14
C ARG A 347 22.87 20.08 8.70
N PRO A 348 22.62 18.96 9.36
CA PRO A 348 21.50 18.08 9.03
C PRO A 348 20.16 18.76 9.37
N ARG A 349 19.23 18.75 8.43
CA ARG A 349 17.86 19.27 8.59
C ARG A 349 16.87 18.33 7.94
N THR A 350 15.69 18.20 8.56
CA THR A 350 14.53 17.59 7.92
C THR A 350 13.88 18.64 7.02
N LEU A 351 13.63 18.27 5.77
CA LEU A 351 13.23 19.21 4.72
C LEU A 351 11.83 18.83 4.19
N SER A 352 10.98 19.85 4.05
CA SER A 352 9.76 19.76 3.26
C SER A 352 10.09 19.74 1.76
N LEU A 353 9.10 19.42 0.91
CA LEU A 353 9.27 19.51 -0.55
C LEU A 353 9.65 20.94 -0.97
N LYS A 354 8.98 21.94 -0.40
CA LYS A 354 9.27 23.35 -0.66
C LYS A 354 10.70 23.72 -0.29
N ASP A 355 11.20 23.25 0.88
CA ASP A 355 12.56 23.51 1.32
C ASP A 355 13.59 22.91 0.36
N MET A 356 13.36 21.69 -0.15
CA MET A 356 14.26 21.05 -1.11
C MET A 356 14.33 21.86 -2.41
N ILE A 357 13.21 22.30 -2.94
CA ILE A 357 13.14 23.12 -4.16
C ILE A 357 13.79 24.49 -3.93
N ALA A 358 13.48 25.15 -2.81
CA ALA A 358 14.03 26.46 -2.48
C ALA A 358 15.55 26.45 -2.37
N ASN A 359 16.11 25.48 -1.63
CA ASN A 359 17.58 25.35 -1.52
C ASN A 359 18.25 25.03 -2.86
N PHE A 360 17.60 24.23 -3.70
CA PHE A 360 18.10 23.94 -5.05
C PHE A 360 18.11 25.20 -5.93
N VAL A 361 17.03 25.98 -5.93
CA VAL A 361 16.95 27.23 -6.70
C VAL A 361 17.94 28.26 -6.19
N GLU A 362 18.11 28.42 -4.85
CA GLU A 362 19.15 29.29 -4.24
C GLU A 362 20.55 28.87 -4.71
N PHE A 363 20.82 27.58 -4.70
CA PHE A 363 22.11 27.06 -5.18
C PHE A 363 22.33 27.32 -6.69
N ARG A 364 21.30 27.06 -7.52
CA ARG A 364 21.42 27.37 -8.97
C ARG A 364 21.62 28.85 -9.23
N HIS A 365 21.00 29.71 -8.43
CA HIS A 365 21.21 31.15 -8.50
C HIS A 365 22.71 31.53 -8.26
N ASP A 366 23.31 30.97 -7.21
CA ASP A 366 24.72 31.19 -6.93
C ASP A 366 25.63 30.69 -8.07
N VAL A 367 25.34 29.48 -8.59
CA VAL A 367 26.11 28.90 -9.72
C VAL A 367 26.04 29.81 -10.96
N ILE A 368 24.87 30.35 -11.28
CA ILE A 368 24.71 31.24 -12.45
C ILE A 368 25.45 32.54 -12.25
N ILE A 369 25.37 33.15 -11.08
CA ILE A 369 26.14 34.39 -10.78
C ILE A 369 27.62 34.13 -10.93
N ARG A 370 28.15 33.06 -10.34
CA ARG A 370 29.61 32.74 -10.39
C ARG A 370 30.04 32.41 -11.81
N ARG A 371 29.29 31.63 -12.55
CA ARG A 371 29.53 31.33 -13.96
C ARG A 371 29.56 32.61 -14.81
N THR A 372 28.55 33.45 -14.67
CA THR A 372 28.41 34.65 -15.46
C THR A 372 29.56 35.64 -15.15
N ARG A 373 30.01 35.73 -13.91
CA ARG A 373 31.21 36.54 -13.53
C ARG A 373 32.47 35.99 -14.18
N PHE A 374 32.66 34.67 -14.15
CA PHE A 374 33.83 34.05 -14.78
C PHE A 374 33.83 34.27 -16.29
N GLU A 375 32.70 34.09 -16.93
CA GLU A 375 32.53 34.29 -18.37
C GLU A 375 32.70 35.78 -18.75
N LEU A 376 32.17 36.68 -17.94
CA LEU A 376 32.35 38.13 -18.12
C LEU A 376 33.82 38.52 -18.04
N GLU A 377 34.53 38.08 -17.00
CA GLU A 377 35.95 38.38 -16.81
C GLU A 377 36.81 37.84 -17.98
N LYS A 378 36.50 36.61 -18.43
CA LYS A 378 37.15 35.98 -19.58
C LYS A 378 36.87 36.76 -20.88
N ALA A 379 35.61 37.15 -21.10
CA ALA A 379 35.19 37.93 -22.25
C ALA A 379 35.81 39.33 -22.25
N GLN A 380 35.81 40.01 -21.09
CA GLN A 380 36.46 41.32 -20.95
C GLN A 380 37.98 41.27 -21.22
N LYS A 381 38.69 40.27 -20.68
CA LYS A 381 40.10 40.07 -20.96
C LYS A 381 40.35 39.84 -22.46
N ARG A 382 39.49 39.07 -23.13
CA ARG A 382 39.62 38.83 -24.57
C ARG A 382 39.28 40.07 -25.41
N ALA A 383 38.17 40.74 -25.07
CA ALA A 383 37.78 42.00 -25.75
C ALA A 383 38.86 43.08 -25.62
N HIS A 384 39.46 43.23 -24.44
CA HIS A 384 40.58 44.15 -24.19
C HIS A 384 41.80 43.88 -25.08
N ILE A 385 42.12 42.57 -25.28
CA ILE A 385 43.21 42.19 -26.20
C ILE A 385 42.82 42.53 -27.65
N LEU A 386 41.58 42.22 -28.06
CA LEU A 386 41.12 42.51 -29.43
C LEU A 386 41.07 44.01 -29.74
N GLU A 387 40.65 44.84 -28.77
CA GLU A 387 40.69 46.29 -28.88
C GLU A 387 42.08 46.77 -29.16
N GLY A 388 43.08 46.27 -28.41
CA GLY A 388 44.51 46.58 -28.63
C GLY A 388 44.98 46.13 -30.00
N LEU A 389 44.65 44.95 -30.46
CA LEU A 389 45.02 44.45 -31.78
C LEU A 389 44.37 45.25 -32.93
N LEU A 390 43.08 45.62 -32.81
CA LEU A 390 42.42 46.49 -33.80
C LEU A 390 43.07 47.85 -33.90
N LYS A 391 43.37 48.53 -32.75
CA LYS A 391 44.06 49.74 -32.68
C LYS A 391 45.51 49.61 -33.26
N ALA A 392 46.13 48.46 -33.03
CA ALA A 392 47.46 48.17 -33.58
C ALA A 392 47.44 48.02 -35.10
N ILE A 393 46.44 47.45 -35.71
CA ILE A 393 46.34 47.33 -37.17
C ILE A 393 46.13 48.65 -37.81
N ASP A 394 45.51 49.65 -37.19
CA ASP A 394 45.30 50.98 -37.73
C ASP A 394 46.66 51.77 -37.77
N VAL A 395 47.63 51.46 -36.93
CA VAL A 395 48.90 52.06 -36.87
C VAL A 395 50.09 51.07 -37.12
N ILE A 396 49.82 50.06 -37.93
CA ILE A 396 50.68 48.90 -38.10
C ILE A 396 52.13 49.27 -38.63
N ASP A 397 52.25 50.21 -39.49
CA ASP A 397 53.59 50.63 -40.05
C ASP A 397 54.48 51.16 -38.97
N GLU A 398 53.97 51.93 -38.01
CA GLU A 398 54.73 52.45 -36.88
C GLU A 398 55.05 51.28 -35.89
N ILE A 399 54.16 50.36 -35.65
CA ILE A 399 54.44 49.23 -34.80
C ILE A 399 55.48 48.30 -35.36
N ILE A 400 55.43 48.01 -36.67
CA ILE A 400 56.50 47.24 -37.36
C ILE A 400 57.85 47.97 -37.25
N HIS A 401 57.87 49.30 -37.38
CA HIS A 401 59.10 50.09 -37.25
C HIS A 401 59.70 49.94 -35.84
N ILE A 402 58.86 50.05 -34.79
CA ILE A 402 59.32 49.91 -33.39
C ILE A 402 59.82 48.47 -33.15
N ILE A 403 59.11 47.46 -33.51
CA ILE A 403 59.52 46.05 -33.29
C ILE A 403 60.84 45.74 -33.98
N ARG A 404 61.06 46.27 -35.18
CA ARG A 404 62.31 46.06 -35.93
C ARG A 404 63.52 46.76 -35.36
N HIS A 405 63.34 47.89 -34.66
CA HIS A 405 64.42 48.69 -34.13
C HIS A 405 64.73 48.45 -32.64
N SER A 406 63.88 47.85 -31.92
CA SER A 406 64.01 47.38 -30.51
C SER A 406 65.04 46.26 -30.42
N ALA A 407 65.92 46.30 -29.40
CA ALA A 407 66.95 45.31 -29.20
C ALA A 407 66.44 43.97 -28.66
N ASN A 408 65.28 44.00 -27.99
CA ASN A 408 64.66 42.83 -27.42
C ASN A 408 63.12 43.03 -27.30
N VAL A 409 62.35 41.93 -26.92
CA VAL A 409 60.90 41.96 -26.82
C VAL A 409 60.44 42.92 -25.71
N ASP A 410 61.15 43.01 -24.59
CA ASP A 410 60.78 43.86 -23.45
C ASP A 410 60.87 45.35 -23.79
N GLU A 411 61.92 45.72 -24.54
CA GLU A 411 62.13 47.12 -25.04
C GLU A 411 61.03 47.47 -26.05
N ALA A 412 60.64 46.53 -26.95
CA ALA A 412 59.55 46.74 -27.90
C ALA A 412 58.23 46.94 -27.20
N LYS A 413 57.92 46.13 -26.18
CA LYS A 413 56.73 46.29 -25.33
C LYS A 413 56.71 47.65 -24.60
N ALA A 414 57.84 48.03 -23.96
CA ALA A 414 57.94 49.30 -23.24
C ALA A 414 57.73 50.54 -24.17
N GLU A 415 58.23 50.48 -25.37
CA GLU A 415 58.03 51.54 -26.38
C GLU A 415 56.60 51.61 -26.90
N LEU A 416 55.95 50.41 -27.15
CA LEU A 416 54.49 50.28 -27.51
C LEU A 416 53.62 50.85 -26.42
N ILE A 417 53.92 50.56 -25.17
CA ILE A 417 53.16 51.06 -24.00
C ILE A 417 53.26 52.55 -23.88
N SER A 418 54.52 53.12 -23.97
CA SER A 418 54.72 54.48 -23.77
C SER A 418 54.22 55.40 -24.89
N ARG A 419 54.22 54.92 -26.14
CA ARG A 419 53.82 55.66 -27.35
C ARG A 419 52.34 55.60 -27.69
N PHE A 420 51.72 54.46 -27.49
CA PHE A 420 50.32 54.23 -27.91
C PHE A 420 49.36 53.96 -26.74
N GLU A 421 49.88 54.04 -25.50
CA GLU A 421 49.11 53.81 -24.28
C GLU A 421 48.48 52.38 -24.24
N PHE A 422 49.18 51.40 -24.84
CA PHE A 422 48.71 49.98 -24.69
C PHE A 422 48.97 49.44 -23.27
N THR A 423 48.18 48.53 -22.82
CA THR A 423 48.51 47.79 -21.61
C THR A 423 49.53 46.70 -21.87
N ASP A 424 50.22 46.19 -20.85
CA ASP A 424 51.18 45.11 -20.98
C ASP A 424 50.61 43.88 -21.72
N ALA A 425 49.41 43.53 -21.39
CA ALA A 425 48.71 42.42 -22.04
C ALA A 425 48.45 42.68 -23.56
N GLN A 426 48.06 43.90 -23.91
CA GLN A 426 47.89 44.30 -25.31
C GLN A 426 49.22 44.33 -26.06
N ALA A 427 50.26 44.96 -25.47
CA ALA A 427 51.60 45.00 -26.04
C ALA A 427 52.22 43.62 -26.28
N THR A 428 52.03 42.71 -25.32
CA THR A 428 52.39 41.28 -25.46
C THR A 428 51.70 40.63 -26.65
N ALA A 429 50.37 40.77 -26.74
CA ALA A 429 49.58 40.19 -27.84
C ALA A 429 49.95 40.79 -29.22
N ILE A 430 50.30 42.07 -29.26
CA ILE A 430 50.73 42.74 -30.49
C ILE A 430 52.13 42.22 -30.94
N VAL A 431 53.09 42.07 -30.05
CA VAL A 431 54.43 41.54 -30.38
C VAL A 431 54.36 40.05 -30.80
N GLU A 432 53.38 39.24 -30.26
CA GLU A 432 53.18 37.86 -30.62
C GLU A 432 52.32 37.71 -31.89
N MET A 433 51.82 38.80 -32.47
CA MET A 433 50.92 38.78 -33.64
C MET A 433 51.63 38.21 -34.88
N ARG A 434 50.92 37.25 -35.51
CA ARG A 434 51.44 36.63 -36.75
C ARG A 434 51.19 37.50 -37.96
N LEU A 435 52.09 37.54 -38.91
CA LEU A 435 52.07 38.39 -40.14
C LEU A 435 50.73 38.09 -40.95
N ARG A 436 50.17 36.90 -40.93
CA ARG A 436 48.93 36.59 -41.64
C ARG A 436 47.75 37.39 -41.06
N GLN A 437 47.79 37.81 -39.83
CA GLN A 437 46.74 38.55 -39.14
C GLN A 437 46.62 40.02 -39.58
N LEU A 438 47.56 40.45 -40.34
CA LEU A 438 47.63 41.82 -40.92
C LEU A 438 46.80 42.00 -42.20
N THR A 439 46.17 40.93 -42.71
CA THR A 439 45.35 41.00 -43.92
C THR A 439 43.97 41.59 -43.60
N GLY A 440 43.34 42.27 -44.57
CA GLY A 440 42.06 42.95 -44.44
C GLY A 440 40.93 41.99 -44.04
N LEU A 441 40.99 40.74 -44.55
CA LEU A 441 40.01 39.69 -44.18
C LEU A 441 40.11 39.25 -42.70
N GLU A 442 41.33 39.25 -42.15
CA GLU A 442 41.51 38.90 -40.71
C GLU A 442 41.08 40.07 -39.79
N ARG A 443 41.26 41.33 -40.25
CA ARG A 443 40.75 42.53 -39.57
C ARG A 443 39.22 42.44 -39.40
N GLU A 444 38.47 42.11 -40.48
CA GLU A 444 37.02 41.93 -40.43
C GLU A 444 36.62 40.83 -39.42
N LYS A 445 37.37 39.73 -39.33
CA LYS A 445 37.13 38.68 -38.36
C LYS A 445 37.36 39.11 -36.91
N LEU A 446 38.46 39.86 -36.66
CA LEU A 446 38.74 40.38 -35.34
C LEU A 446 37.67 41.40 -34.91
N GLN A 447 37.19 42.24 -35.81
CA GLN A 447 36.11 43.17 -35.56
C GLN A 447 34.80 42.43 -35.24
N ALA A 448 34.46 41.41 -36.04
CA ALA A 448 33.26 40.59 -35.77
C ALA A 448 33.32 39.85 -34.44
N GLU A 449 34.50 39.30 -34.09
CA GLU A 449 34.75 38.67 -32.77
C GLU A 449 34.60 39.69 -31.64
N TYR A 450 35.11 40.90 -31.81
CA TYR A 450 34.97 41.98 -30.81
C TYR A 450 33.48 42.38 -30.63
N ASP A 451 32.76 42.58 -31.71
CA ASP A 451 31.35 42.96 -31.65
C ASP A 451 30.47 41.87 -31.03
N GLU A 452 30.78 40.59 -31.24
CA GLU A 452 30.13 39.45 -30.56
C GLU A 452 30.41 39.43 -29.06
N LEU A 453 31.69 39.67 -28.68
CA LEU A 453 32.10 39.75 -27.27
C LEU A 453 31.44 40.93 -26.56
N GLU A 454 31.32 42.11 -27.19
CA GLU A 454 30.63 43.26 -26.62
C GLU A 454 29.14 42.95 -26.33
N LYS A 455 28.46 42.30 -27.26
CA LYS A 455 27.09 41.85 -27.02
C LYS A 455 26.98 40.82 -25.88
N PHE A 456 27.97 39.90 -25.82
CA PHE A 456 28.03 38.91 -24.74
C PHE A 456 28.33 39.58 -23.40
N ILE A 457 29.25 40.53 -23.32
CA ILE A 457 29.56 41.32 -22.13
C ILE A 457 28.32 42.09 -21.66
N ALA A 458 27.61 42.75 -22.58
CA ALA A 458 26.36 43.43 -22.27
C ALA A 458 25.32 42.48 -21.68
N ARG A 459 25.15 41.29 -22.27
CA ARG A 459 24.23 40.27 -21.74
C ARG A 459 24.64 39.73 -20.37
N CYS A 460 25.94 39.51 -20.13
CA CYS A 460 26.48 39.14 -18.81
C CYS A 460 26.17 40.21 -17.77
N ASN A 461 26.36 41.48 -18.10
CA ASN A 461 26.08 42.60 -17.19
C ASN A 461 24.57 42.71 -16.89
N GLU A 462 23.70 42.49 -17.88
CA GLU A 462 22.26 42.45 -17.69
C GLU A 462 21.86 41.34 -16.70
N ILE A 463 22.39 40.12 -16.90
CA ILE A 463 22.13 38.99 -15.99
C ILE A 463 22.64 39.31 -14.57
N LEU A 464 23.83 39.83 -14.42
CA LEU A 464 24.40 40.15 -13.10
C LEU A 464 23.69 41.33 -12.41
N GLY A 465 23.08 42.23 -13.19
CA GLY A 465 22.36 43.40 -12.69
C GLY A 465 20.91 43.15 -12.23
N SER A 466 20.31 42.02 -12.59
CA SER A 466 18.89 41.75 -12.35
C SER A 466 18.65 40.36 -11.83
N ALA A 467 18.07 40.25 -10.61
CA ALA A 467 17.63 38.98 -10.04
C ALA A 467 16.52 38.31 -10.89
N GLU A 468 15.69 39.12 -11.55
CA GLU A 468 14.65 38.60 -12.44
C GLU A 468 15.26 37.90 -13.66
N GLU A 469 16.29 38.48 -14.29
CA GLU A 469 17.03 37.89 -15.42
C GLU A 469 17.74 36.59 -14.97
N GLN A 470 18.33 36.60 -13.79
CA GLN A 470 18.94 35.38 -13.22
C GLN A 470 17.91 34.24 -13.09
N MET A 471 16.71 34.51 -12.55
CA MET A 471 15.63 33.54 -12.44
C MET A 471 15.12 33.08 -13.81
N LYS A 472 15.06 33.97 -14.81
CA LYS A 472 14.71 33.58 -16.19
C LYS A 472 15.71 32.60 -16.77
N VAL A 473 17.03 32.79 -16.50
CA VAL A 473 18.08 31.87 -16.95
C VAL A 473 17.90 30.50 -16.28
N ILE A 474 17.66 30.45 -14.95
CA ILE A 474 17.42 29.20 -14.24
C ILE A 474 16.22 28.46 -14.84
N LYS A 475 15.12 29.17 -15.06
CA LYS A 475 13.90 28.62 -15.64
C LYS A 475 14.13 28.08 -17.05
N ALA A 476 14.87 28.81 -17.90
CA ALA A 476 15.20 28.36 -19.24
C ALA A 476 16.06 27.09 -19.23
N GLU A 477 17.07 27.00 -18.40
CA GLU A 477 17.91 25.80 -18.24
C GLU A 477 17.11 24.62 -17.67
N THR A 478 16.17 24.87 -16.77
CA THR A 478 15.27 23.82 -16.23
C THR A 478 14.35 23.27 -17.29
N ILE A 479 13.80 24.13 -18.16
CA ILE A 479 12.96 23.72 -19.30
C ILE A 479 13.79 22.95 -20.33
N GLU A 480 15.01 23.38 -20.61
CA GLU A 480 15.92 22.66 -21.50
C GLU A 480 16.22 21.26 -20.97
N LEU A 481 16.52 21.13 -19.68
CA LEU A 481 16.74 19.85 -19.01
C LEU A 481 15.52 18.94 -19.13
N LYS A 482 14.31 19.49 -18.88
CA LYS A 482 13.06 18.78 -19.07
C LYS A 482 12.91 18.25 -20.50
N ASN A 483 13.10 19.10 -21.49
CA ASN A 483 12.94 18.72 -22.91
C ASN A 483 13.95 17.64 -23.34
N LYS A 484 15.12 17.58 -22.71
CA LYS A 484 16.22 16.68 -23.04
C LYS A 484 16.05 15.28 -22.43
N TYR A 485 15.43 15.18 -21.23
CA TYR A 485 15.45 13.96 -20.43
C TYR A 485 14.11 13.53 -19.84
N ALA A 486 13.02 14.29 -19.99
CA ALA A 486 11.73 13.92 -19.42
C ALA A 486 11.23 12.61 -20.01
N ASP A 487 10.75 11.74 -19.14
CA ASP A 487 10.16 10.45 -19.45
C ASP A 487 8.83 10.28 -18.71
N PRO A 488 7.98 9.35 -19.13
CA PRO A 488 6.71 9.08 -18.44
C PRO A 488 6.95 8.56 -17.01
N ARG A 489 5.99 8.87 -16.12
CA ARG A 489 5.93 8.32 -14.77
C ARG A 489 5.81 6.78 -14.83
N ARG A 490 6.56 6.09 -13.96
CA ARG A 490 6.54 4.63 -13.83
C ARG A 490 5.57 4.17 -12.74
N THR A 491 5.55 4.88 -11.60
CA THR A 491 4.74 4.51 -10.43
C THR A 491 3.33 5.07 -10.56
N GLU A 492 2.32 4.21 -10.49
CA GLU A 492 0.90 4.58 -10.43
C GLU A 492 0.55 5.09 -9.02
N ILE A 493 -0.32 6.10 -8.92
CA ILE A 493 -0.82 6.60 -7.63
C ILE A 493 -2.35 6.43 -7.62
N ARG A 494 -2.86 5.66 -6.67
CA ARG A 494 -4.30 5.48 -6.45
C ARG A 494 -4.75 6.33 -5.26
N PRO A 495 -5.78 7.18 -5.42
CA PRO A 495 -6.19 8.14 -4.38
C PRO A 495 -6.70 7.50 -3.09
N SER A 496 -7.31 6.32 -3.15
CA SER A 496 -7.79 5.59 -1.98
C SER A 496 -6.81 4.48 -1.64
N ALA A 497 -6.28 4.50 -0.41
CA ALA A 497 -5.82 3.28 0.19
C ALA A 497 -7.08 2.47 0.52
N GLU A 498 -7.40 1.45 -0.27
CA GLU A 498 -8.27 0.38 0.20
C GLU A 498 -7.53 -0.24 1.40
N GLU A 499 -7.95 0.14 2.62
CA GLU A 499 -7.58 -0.63 3.80
C GLU A 499 -8.06 -2.05 3.53
N PHE A 500 -7.19 -3.03 3.74
CA PHE A 500 -7.60 -4.43 3.65
C PHE A 500 -8.76 -4.65 4.60
N ASN A 501 -9.94 -4.83 4.04
CA ASN A 501 -11.06 -5.32 4.81
C ASN A 501 -10.78 -6.81 5.09
N PRO A 502 -10.87 -7.30 6.34
CA PRO A 502 -10.75 -8.72 6.62
C PRO A 502 -11.64 -9.59 5.74
N GLU A 503 -12.77 -9.07 5.28
CA GLU A 503 -13.72 -9.71 4.37
C GLU A 503 -13.10 -10.03 3.00
N ASP A 504 -12.14 -9.24 2.50
CA ASP A 504 -11.49 -9.42 1.19
C ASP A 504 -10.60 -10.69 1.11
N PHE A 505 -10.36 -11.35 2.26
CA PHE A 505 -9.60 -12.61 2.34
C PHE A 505 -10.47 -13.87 2.28
N TYR A 506 -11.78 -13.71 2.19
CA TYR A 506 -12.73 -14.81 2.15
C TYR A 506 -13.59 -14.70 0.90
N ALA A 507 -13.82 -15.84 0.24
CA ALA A 507 -14.73 -15.88 -0.89
C ALA A 507 -16.16 -15.52 -0.45
N ASP A 508 -16.91 -14.85 -1.32
CA ASP A 508 -18.33 -14.54 -1.10
C ASP A 508 -19.15 -15.81 -1.42
N GLU A 509 -19.32 -16.67 -0.42
CA GLU A 509 -20.01 -17.96 -0.55
C GLU A 509 -20.88 -18.25 0.68
N ASP A 510 -21.92 -19.06 0.47
CA ASP A 510 -22.82 -19.45 1.53
C ASP A 510 -22.29 -20.67 2.28
N MET A 511 -22.33 -20.59 3.60
CA MET A 511 -21.85 -21.60 4.53
C MET A 511 -22.99 -22.10 5.41
N VAL A 512 -22.96 -23.39 5.71
CA VAL A 512 -23.81 -23.99 6.73
C VAL A 512 -23.11 -23.88 8.08
N ILE A 513 -23.70 -23.13 8.99
CA ILE A 513 -23.22 -22.99 10.36
C ILE A 513 -24.01 -23.98 11.22
N THR A 514 -23.28 -24.85 11.91
CA THR A 514 -23.89 -25.80 12.86
C THR A 514 -23.44 -25.49 14.26
N ILE A 515 -24.41 -25.51 15.20
CA ILE A 515 -24.16 -25.24 16.61
C ILE A 515 -24.77 -26.41 17.40
N SER A 516 -23.94 -27.04 18.24
CA SER A 516 -24.41 -28.15 19.09
C SER A 516 -24.96 -27.65 20.42
N HIS A 517 -25.72 -28.53 21.12
CA HIS A 517 -26.30 -28.24 22.43
C HIS A 517 -25.24 -27.88 23.49
N LEU A 518 -24.07 -28.46 23.42
CA LEU A 518 -22.92 -28.13 24.30
C LEU A 518 -22.12 -26.89 23.81
N GLY A 519 -22.62 -26.19 22.78
CA GLY A 519 -22.00 -24.93 22.30
C GLY A 519 -20.77 -25.09 21.40
N TYR A 520 -20.64 -26.22 20.68
CA TYR A 520 -19.65 -26.38 19.63
C TYR A 520 -20.19 -25.76 18.33
N ILE A 521 -19.38 -24.92 17.71
CA ILE A 521 -19.69 -24.22 16.46
C ILE A 521 -18.70 -24.57 15.36
N LYS A 522 -19.18 -24.71 14.14
CA LYS A 522 -18.39 -24.83 12.90
C LYS A 522 -19.14 -24.25 11.71
N ARG A 523 -18.41 -23.92 10.67
CA ARG A 523 -18.94 -23.65 9.33
C ARG A 523 -18.52 -24.75 8.36
N THR A 524 -19.38 -25.09 7.42
CA THR A 524 -19.14 -26.10 6.38
C THR A 524 -19.69 -25.56 5.06
N PRO A 525 -18.99 -25.68 3.91
CA PRO A 525 -19.54 -25.28 2.62
C PRO A 525 -20.90 -25.92 2.34
N LEU A 526 -21.83 -25.13 1.81
CA LEU A 526 -23.21 -25.61 1.51
C LEU A 526 -23.17 -26.80 0.54
N THR A 527 -22.19 -26.87 -0.35
CA THR A 527 -21.99 -27.94 -1.33
C THR A 527 -21.77 -29.33 -0.72
N GLU A 528 -21.33 -29.42 0.54
CA GLU A 528 -21.17 -30.72 1.23
C GLU A 528 -22.50 -31.38 1.63
N TYR A 529 -23.67 -30.71 1.53
CA TYR A 529 -24.99 -31.24 1.88
C TYR A 529 -25.78 -31.61 0.63
N ARG A 530 -26.07 -32.91 0.46
CA ARG A 530 -26.83 -33.43 -0.69
C ARG A 530 -28.33 -33.46 -0.38
N THR A 531 -29.14 -33.16 -1.39
CA THR A 531 -30.60 -33.28 -1.30
C THR A 531 -31.05 -34.74 -1.27
N GLN A 532 -32.06 -35.11 -0.45
CA GLN A 532 -32.66 -36.44 -0.37
C GLN A 532 -34.19 -36.33 -0.49
N ALA A 533 -34.82 -37.38 -1.10
CA ALA A 533 -36.25 -37.45 -1.21
C ALA A 533 -36.94 -37.72 0.16
N ARG A 534 -38.24 -37.39 0.26
CA ARG A 534 -39.06 -37.60 1.44
C ARG A 534 -39.01 -39.07 1.91
N GLY A 535 -38.81 -39.29 3.22
CA GLY A 535 -38.71 -40.64 3.81
C GLY A 535 -37.33 -41.27 3.71
N GLY A 536 -36.29 -40.54 3.30
CA GLY A 536 -34.90 -40.98 3.33
C GLY A 536 -34.39 -41.29 4.74
N VAL A 537 -33.29 -42.02 4.83
CA VAL A 537 -32.70 -42.48 6.12
C VAL A 537 -31.84 -41.38 6.79
N GLY A 538 -31.53 -40.30 6.08
CA GLY A 538 -30.69 -39.23 6.57
C GLY A 538 -29.19 -39.56 6.55
N MET A 539 -28.38 -38.53 6.66
CA MET A 539 -26.90 -38.60 6.76
C MET A 539 -26.44 -37.92 8.03
N LYS A 540 -25.31 -38.38 8.59
CA LYS A 540 -24.76 -37.81 9.81
C LYS A 540 -24.24 -36.39 9.53
N GLY A 541 -24.80 -35.36 10.15
CA GLY A 541 -24.48 -33.95 9.95
C GLY A 541 -23.30 -33.45 10.77
N SER A 542 -22.97 -34.14 11.88
CA SER A 542 -21.79 -33.86 12.71
C SER A 542 -21.43 -35.08 13.55
N ALA A 543 -20.16 -35.21 13.95
CA ALA A 543 -19.79 -36.12 15.01
C ALA A 543 -19.96 -35.39 16.36
N THR A 544 -20.91 -35.86 17.15
CA THR A 544 -21.17 -35.34 18.50
C THR A 544 -20.58 -36.27 19.56
N ARG A 545 -20.45 -35.82 20.80
CA ARG A 545 -20.20 -36.69 21.98
C ARG A 545 -21.50 -37.43 22.32
N ASP A 546 -21.42 -38.49 23.11
CA ASP A 546 -22.55 -39.35 23.43
C ASP A 546 -23.75 -38.60 24.05
N GLU A 547 -23.56 -37.40 24.59
CA GLU A 547 -24.57 -36.54 25.20
C GLU A 547 -24.84 -35.24 24.44
N ASP A 548 -24.21 -35.00 23.28
CA ASP A 548 -24.32 -33.76 22.49
C ASP A 548 -25.12 -34.02 21.20
N PHE A 549 -25.87 -33.02 20.76
CA PHE A 549 -26.61 -33.05 19.50
C PHE A 549 -26.61 -31.65 18.87
N ILE A 550 -26.91 -31.55 17.59
CA ILE A 550 -27.03 -30.28 16.91
C ILE A 550 -28.34 -29.60 17.31
N ASP A 551 -28.20 -28.40 17.90
CA ASP A 551 -29.33 -27.60 18.35
C ASP A 551 -29.81 -26.64 17.25
N HIS A 552 -28.82 -26.04 16.49
CA HIS A 552 -29.12 -25.05 15.48
C HIS A 552 -28.32 -25.27 14.20
N ILE A 553 -28.96 -25.00 13.06
CA ILE A 553 -28.35 -24.88 11.75
C ILE A 553 -28.78 -23.56 11.14
N TYR A 554 -27.81 -22.82 10.60
CA TYR A 554 -28.03 -21.56 9.88
C TYR A 554 -27.28 -21.58 8.57
N ILE A 555 -27.83 -20.91 7.55
CA ILE A 555 -27.11 -20.56 6.35
C ILE A 555 -26.81 -19.09 6.43
N ALA A 556 -25.55 -18.76 6.23
CA ALA A 556 -25.08 -17.40 6.25
C ALA A 556 -23.95 -17.25 5.25
N ASN A 557 -23.95 -16.11 4.58
CA ASN A 557 -22.86 -15.71 3.72
C ASN A 557 -21.57 -15.47 4.52
N MET A 558 -20.42 -15.77 3.94
CA MET A 558 -19.09 -15.64 4.58
C MET A 558 -18.84 -14.24 5.14
N HIS A 559 -19.31 -13.20 4.46
CA HIS A 559 -19.13 -11.80 4.86
C HIS A 559 -20.17 -11.29 5.85
N SER A 560 -21.20 -12.07 6.14
CA SER A 560 -22.26 -11.72 7.08
C SER A 560 -21.76 -11.64 8.53
N THR A 561 -22.53 -10.97 9.36
CA THR A 561 -22.30 -10.90 10.81
C THR A 561 -23.42 -11.61 11.54
N MET A 562 -23.09 -12.57 12.36
CA MET A 562 -24.04 -13.20 13.27
C MET A 562 -24.13 -12.40 14.56
N LEU A 563 -25.34 -12.00 14.92
CA LEU A 563 -25.67 -11.50 16.25
C LEU A 563 -26.09 -12.67 17.13
N LEU A 564 -25.43 -12.83 18.25
CA LEU A 564 -25.58 -13.95 19.17
C LEU A 564 -26.21 -13.44 20.47
N PHE A 565 -27.38 -13.97 20.82
CA PHE A 565 -28.12 -13.56 22.00
C PHE A 565 -28.05 -14.64 23.07
N THR A 566 -27.64 -14.26 24.27
CA THR A 566 -27.41 -15.18 25.37
C THR A 566 -28.63 -15.33 26.30
N GLN A 567 -28.62 -16.38 27.13
CA GLN A 567 -29.63 -16.62 28.15
C GLN A 567 -29.76 -15.42 29.11
N ALA A 568 -28.67 -14.77 29.45
CA ALA A 568 -28.65 -13.56 30.27
C ALA A 568 -29.14 -12.29 29.53
N GLY A 569 -29.58 -12.39 28.27
CA GLY A 569 -30.12 -11.29 27.49
C GLY A 569 -29.05 -10.33 26.95
N ARG A 570 -27.82 -10.82 26.71
CA ARG A 570 -26.72 -10.05 26.07
C ARG A 570 -26.63 -10.39 24.61
N CYS A 571 -26.09 -9.46 23.81
CA CYS A 571 -25.79 -9.62 22.39
C CYS A 571 -24.28 -9.54 22.17
N TYR A 572 -23.74 -10.46 21.37
CA TYR A 572 -22.38 -10.53 20.88
C TYR A 572 -22.37 -10.59 19.36
N TRP A 573 -21.26 -10.23 18.74
CA TRP A 573 -21.05 -10.24 17.29
C TRP A 573 -20.01 -11.29 16.92
N LEU A 574 -20.27 -12.04 15.87
CA LEU A 574 -19.35 -13.01 15.31
C LEU A 574 -19.39 -12.91 13.79
N LYS A 575 -18.29 -12.64 13.16
CA LYS A 575 -18.17 -12.70 11.71
C LYS A 575 -18.19 -14.16 11.25
N VAL A 576 -18.89 -14.46 10.16
CA VAL A 576 -19.00 -15.84 9.66
C VAL A 576 -17.63 -16.40 9.29
N TYR A 577 -16.74 -15.60 8.72
CA TYR A 577 -15.37 -16.00 8.41
C TYR A 577 -14.50 -16.31 9.65
N GLU A 578 -14.86 -15.84 10.84
CA GLU A 578 -14.15 -16.15 12.09
C GLU A 578 -14.57 -17.50 12.68
N ILE A 579 -15.69 -18.07 12.22
CA ILE A 579 -16.15 -19.39 12.64
C ILE A 579 -15.21 -20.45 12.07
N PRO A 580 -14.71 -21.39 12.90
CA PRO A 580 -13.81 -22.42 12.42
C PRO A 580 -14.44 -23.27 11.31
N GLU A 581 -13.73 -23.45 10.22
CA GLU A 581 -14.12 -24.36 9.15
C GLU A 581 -13.93 -25.81 9.57
N GLY A 582 -14.86 -26.64 9.20
CA GLY A 582 -14.84 -28.05 9.52
C GLY A 582 -15.60 -28.89 8.52
N SER A 583 -15.12 -30.09 8.24
CA SER A 583 -15.87 -31.04 7.44
C SER A 583 -17.18 -31.40 8.11
N ARG A 584 -18.14 -31.91 7.34
CA ARG A 584 -19.46 -32.33 7.85
C ARG A 584 -19.34 -33.27 9.05
N ALA A 585 -18.37 -34.17 9.09
CA ALA A 585 -18.16 -35.12 10.17
C ALA A 585 -17.37 -34.57 11.39
N SER A 586 -16.85 -33.35 11.34
CA SER A 586 -16.05 -32.76 12.42
C SER A 586 -16.95 -32.24 13.56
N LYS A 587 -16.37 -32.15 14.77
CA LYS A 587 -17.10 -31.68 15.98
C LYS A 587 -17.21 -30.15 16.06
N GLY A 588 -16.37 -29.40 15.32
CA GLY A 588 -16.23 -27.97 15.48
C GLY A 588 -15.38 -27.58 16.69
N ARG A 589 -15.48 -26.29 17.09
CA ARG A 589 -14.80 -25.75 18.30
C ARG A 589 -15.85 -25.16 19.25
N ALA A 590 -15.55 -25.20 20.55
CA ALA A 590 -16.39 -24.56 21.54
C ALA A 590 -16.49 -23.05 21.26
N ILE A 591 -17.68 -22.50 21.28
CA ILE A 591 -17.94 -21.10 20.97
C ILE A 591 -17.23 -20.13 21.93
N GLN A 592 -17.01 -20.58 23.18
CA GLN A 592 -16.22 -19.85 24.18
C GLN A 592 -14.74 -19.67 23.79
N ASN A 593 -14.24 -20.51 22.88
CA ASN A 593 -12.88 -20.37 22.32
C ASN A 593 -12.84 -19.42 21.10
N VAL A 594 -14.00 -19.08 20.57
CA VAL A 594 -14.15 -18.16 19.43
C VAL A 594 -14.54 -16.77 19.92
N LEU A 595 -15.38 -16.72 20.95
CA LEU A 595 -15.85 -15.47 21.59
C LEU A 595 -15.60 -15.54 23.10
N SER A 596 -15.10 -14.43 23.67
CA SER A 596 -14.95 -14.28 25.12
C SER A 596 -16.33 -14.08 25.80
N ILE A 597 -17.14 -15.12 25.84
CA ILE A 597 -18.43 -15.12 26.52
C ILE A 597 -18.20 -15.67 27.92
N PRO A 598 -18.61 -14.97 28.99
CA PRO A 598 -18.69 -15.56 30.33
C PRO A 598 -19.62 -16.80 30.31
N ASP A 599 -19.65 -17.62 31.36
CA ASP A 599 -20.49 -18.85 31.47
C ASP A 599 -21.99 -18.57 31.22
N ASP A 600 -22.35 -18.30 29.96
CA ASP A 600 -23.67 -17.96 29.49
C ASP A 600 -23.97 -18.74 28.21
N LYS A 601 -25.21 -19.29 28.12
CA LYS A 601 -25.63 -20.07 26.96
C LYS A 601 -26.23 -19.15 25.89
N ILE A 602 -25.81 -19.34 24.62
CA ILE A 602 -26.43 -18.65 23.49
C ILE A 602 -27.75 -19.36 23.15
N LEU A 603 -28.83 -18.59 23.05
CA LEU A 603 -30.16 -19.13 22.79
C LEU A 603 -30.78 -18.70 21.46
N ALA A 604 -30.32 -17.58 20.89
CA ALA A 604 -30.84 -17.08 19.62
C ALA A 604 -29.77 -16.47 18.76
N TYR A 605 -29.96 -16.49 17.47
CA TYR A 605 -29.01 -16.10 16.46
C TYR A 605 -29.69 -15.29 15.34
N ILE A 606 -29.11 -14.23 14.89
CA ILE A 606 -29.55 -13.46 13.73
C ILE A 606 -28.37 -13.31 12.74
N ASN A 607 -28.63 -13.66 11.49
CA ASN A 607 -27.72 -13.34 10.41
C ASN A 607 -28.01 -11.94 9.86
N VAL A 608 -27.03 -11.05 9.92
CA VAL A 608 -27.12 -9.67 9.41
C VAL A 608 -26.17 -9.52 8.23
N LYS A 609 -26.69 -9.12 7.08
CA LYS A 609 -25.89 -8.98 5.84
C LYS A 609 -24.75 -7.97 6.01
N THR A 610 -25.05 -6.79 6.54
CA THR A 610 -24.05 -5.72 6.76
C THR A 610 -24.45 -4.83 7.95
N LEU A 611 -23.43 -4.35 8.67
CA LEU A 611 -23.60 -3.31 9.69
C LEU A 611 -22.98 -1.97 9.26
N LYS A 612 -22.43 -1.90 8.02
CA LYS A 612 -21.75 -0.72 7.48
C LYS A 612 -22.67 0.17 6.64
N ASP A 613 -23.76 -0.36 6.14
CA ASP A 613 -24.73 0.36 5.32
C ASP A 613 -25.77 1.07 6.19
N PRO A 614 -25.79 2.42 6.26
CA PRO A 614 -26.74 3.16 7.08
C PRO A 614 -28.20 2.95 6.68
N GLU A 615 -28.48 2.74 5.40
CA GLU A 615 -29.85 2.54 4.90
C GLU A 615 -30.38 1.20 5.40
N TYR A 616 -29.61 0.12 5.24
CA TYR A 616 -29.93 -1.19 5.74
C TYR A 616 -30.08 -1.21 7.28
N VAL A 617 -29.17 -0.57 8.00
CA VAL A 617 -29.16 -0.55 9.47
C VAL A 617 -30.34 0.23 10.05
N ASN A 618 -30.73 1.36 9.46
CA ASN A 618 -31.85 2.16 9.91
C ASN A 618 -33.21 1.61 9.46
N GLY A 619 -33.25 0.84 8.36
CA GLY A 619 -34.47 0.22 7.85
C GLY A 619 -34.88 -1.04 8.59
N ASN A 620 -34.00 -1.62 9.43
CA ASN A 620 -34.25 -2.90 10.06
C ASN A 620 -34.35 -2.82 11.59
N ASN A 621 -35.12 -3.79 12.16
CA ASN A 621 -35.27 -3.94 13.60
C ASN A 621 -34.96 -5.37 14.04
N ILE A 622 -34.60 -5.50 15.31
CA ILE A 622 -34.44 -6.80 15.97
C ILE A 622 -35.62 -7.02 16.90
N VAL A 623 -36.33 -8.10 16.69
CA VAL A 623 -37.44 -8.54 17.50
C VAL A 623 -37.02 -9.75 18.32
N LEU A 624 -37.05 -9.63 19.63
CA LEU A 624 -36.70 -10.67 20.59
C LEU A 624 -37.97 -11.26 21.23
N ILE A 625 -38.04 -12.56 21.30
CA ILE A 625 -39.22 -13.26 21.85
C ILE A 625 -38.73 -14.18 22.97
N THR A 626 -39.43 -14.16 24.12
CA THR A 626 -39.11 -14.96 25.28
C THR A 626 -40.03 -16.17 25.44
N LYS A 627 -39.57 -17.13 26.20
CA LYS A 627 -40.29 -18.38 26.52
C LYS A 627 -41.64 -18.12 27.18
N ARG A 628 -41.78 -17.04 27.96
CA ARG A 628 -43.04 -16.63 28.60
C ARG A 628 -43.91 -15.74 27.71
N GLY A 629 -43.57 -15.62 26.41
CA GLY A 629 -44.39 -14.92 25.44
C GLY A 629 -44.29 -13.40 25.49
N ILE A 630 -43.14 -12.85 25.96
CA ILE A 630 -42.81 -11.43 25.87
C ILE A 630 -42.17 -11.16 24.54
N ILE A 631 -42.53 -10.06 23.90
CA ILE A 631 -41.94 -9.55 22.68
C ILE A 631 -41.25 -8.21 22.93
N LYS A 632 -40.10 -7.97 22.33
CA LYS A 632 -39.36 -6.71 22.38
C LYS A 632 -38.82 -6.39 21.01
N LYS A 633 -39.07 -5.16 20.51
CA LYS A 633 -38.55 -4.63 19.26
C LYS A 633 -37.50 -3.55 19.53
N THR A 634 -36.36 -3.62 18.87
CA THR A 634 -35.25 -2.66 19.00
C THR A 634 -34.66 -2.38 17.61
N SER A 635 -34.34 -1.13 17.25
CA SER A 635 -33.68 -0.79 15.99
C SER A 635 -32.34 -1.52 15.84
N LEU A 636 -32.03 -2.01 14.65
CA LEU A 636 -30.73 -2.64 14.33
C LEU A 636 -29.55 -1.64 14.55
N GLU A 637 -29.79 -0.32 14.39
CA GLU A 637 -28.80 0.71 14.70
C GLU A 637 -28.23 0.57 16.13
N ALA A 638 -29.07 0.18 17.10
CA ALA A 638 -28.61 -0.06 18.48
C ALA A 638 -27.53 -1.15 18.59
N TYR A 639 -27.38 -1.98 17.59
CA TYR A 639 -26.40 -3.07 17.49
C TYR A 639 -25.33 -2.85 16.39
N SER A 640 -25.29 -1.68 15.74
CA SER A 640 -24.35 -1.41 14.64
C SER A 640 -22.89 -1.27 15.06
N HIS A 641 -22.63 -1.07 16.35
CA HIS A 641 -21.29 -0.87 16.91
C HIS A 641 -20.85 -2.09 17.74
N PRO A 642 -20.10 -3.05 17.14
CA PRO A 642 -19.59 -4.23 17.83
C PRO A 642 -18.74 -3.89 19.05
N ARG A 643 -18.92 -4.67 20.15
CA ARG A 643 -18.10 -4.58 21.36
C ARG A 643 -17.71 -5.98 21.81
N THR A 644 -16.43 -6.19 22.08
CA THR A 644 -15.89 -7.51 22.52
C THR A 644 -16.53 -8.01 23.81
N ALA A 645 -16.89 -7.11 24.73
CA ALA A 645 -17.58 -7.45 25.98
C ALA A 645 -19.07 -7.72 25.81
N GLY A 646 -19.63 -7.65 24.59
CA GLY A 646 -21.06 -7.71 24.34
C GLY A 646 -21.82 -6.48 24.87
N VAL A 647 -23.11 -6.42 24.53
CA VAL A 647 -24.04 -5.39 25.03
C VAL A 647 -25.31 -6.02 25.60
N ASN A 648 -25.97 -5.33 26.50
CA ASN A 648 -27.29 -5.74 26.99
C ASN A 648 -28.31 -5.62 25.85
N ALA A 649 -29.08 -6.67 25.60
CA ALA A 649 -30.07 -6.71 24.54
C ALA A 649 -31.51 -6.66 25.09
N VAL A 650 -31.79 -7.32 26.23
CA VAL A 650 -33.08 -7.35 26.88
C VAL A 650 -32.92 -7.59 28.40
N ASN A 651 -33.77 -6.97 29.20
CA ASN A 651 -33.90 -7.29 30.63
C ASN A 651 -34.97 -8.36 30.79
N LEU A 652 -34.55 -9.59 31.02
CA LEU A 652 -35.41 -10.74 31.23
C LEU A 652 -36.08 -10.66 32.60
N ARG A 653 -37.30 -11.19 32.69
CA ARG A 653 -37.98 -11.41 33.97
C ARG A 653 -37.41 -12.64 34.66
N GLU A 654 -37.59 -12.72 35.96
CA GLU A 654 -37.15 -13.90 36.72
C GLU A 654 -37.83 -15.19 36.20
N GLY A 655 -37.02 -16.19 35.87
CA GLY A 655 -37.49 -17.47 35.33
C GLY A 655 -37.94 -17.42 33.88
N ASP A 656 -37.65 -16.36 33.12
CA ASP A 656 -37.89 -16.29 31.67
C ASP A 656 -36.56 -16.41 30.89
N GLU A 657 -36.64 -16.92 29.68
CA GLU A 657 -35.51 -17.17 28.79
C GLU A 657 -35.82 -16.64 27.39
N LEU A 658 -34.79 -16.25 26.65
CA LEU A 658 -34.92 -15.91 25.25
C LEU A 658 -35.16 -17.18 24.42
N VAL A 659 -36.06 -17.15 23.44
CA VAL A 659 -36.35 -18.29 22.54
C VAL A 659 -35.95 -17.99 21.10
N GLU A 660 -36.35 -16.81 20.60
CA GLU A 660 -36.15 -16.48 19.19
C GLU A 660 -35.74 -15.02 19.04
N ALA A 661 -34.97 -14.75 18.00
CA ALA A 661 -34.61 -13.41 17.56
C ALA A 661 -34.88 -13.30 16.05
N LEU A 662 -35.61 -12.28 15.63
CA LEU A 662 -35.98 -12.04 14.24
C LEU A 662 -35.45 -10.71 13.76
N LEU A 663 -35.06 -10.66 12.51
CA LEU A 663 -34.73 -9.40 11.81
C LEU A 663 -35.96 -9.01 11.00
N THR A 664 -36.43 -7.78 11.16
CA THR A 664 -37.66 -7.29 10.52
C THR A 664 -37.43 -5.90 9.89
N ASN A 665 -38.19 -5.56 8.85
CA ASN A 665 -38.13 -4.29 8.13
C ASN A 665 -39.04 -3.19 8.70
N GLY A 666 -39.81 -3.46 9.76
CA GLY A 666 -40.71 -2.50 10.42
C GLY A 666 -42.16 -2.61 10.03
N ASN A 667 -42.51 -3.32 8.96
CA ASN A 667 -43.86 -3.46 8.41
C ASN A 667 -44.32 -4.91 8.28
N GLU A 668 -43.71 -5.82 9.01
CA GLU A 668 -43.95 -7.25 8.92
C GLU A 668 -44.97 -7.72 9.95
N GLU A 669 -45.52 -8.90 9.74
CA GLU A 669 -46.37 -9.57 10.69
C GLU A 669 -45.58 -10.59 11.49
N ILE A 670 -45.86 -10.70 12.78
CA ILE A 670 -45.18 -11.60 13.70
C ILE A 670 -46.13 -12.76 14.07
N PHE A 671 -45.59 -13.97 13.97
CA PHE A 671 -46.23 -15.20 14.37
C PHE A 671 -45.49 -15.77 15.57
N ILE A 672 -46.14 -15.96 16.70
CA ILE A 672 -45.56 -16.58 17.88
C ILE A 672 -46.32 -17.91 18.15
N ALA A 673 -45.60 -19.02 18.18
CA ALA A 673 -46.15 -20.34 18.38
C ALA A 673 -45.82 -20.90 19.76
N ALA A 674 -46.81 -21.48 20.39
CA ALA A 674 -46.72 -22.16 21.68
C ALA A 674 -46.73 -23.68 21.53
N ARG A 675 -46.14 -24.37 22.48
CA ARG A 675 -45.92 -25.83 22.47
C ARG A 675 -47.20 -26.65 22.40
N GLU A 676 -48.31 -26.16 23.00
CA GLU A 676 -49.60 -26.76 22.93
C GLU A 676 -50.36 -26.53 21.61
N GLY A 677 -49.62 -26.15 20.55
CA GLY A 677 -50.11 -26.06 19.19
C GLY A 677 -50.97 -24.84 18.89
N ARG A 678 -50.78 -23.71 19.60
CA ARG A 678 -51.42 -22.43 19.35
C ARG A 678 -50.44 -21.46 18.72
N CYS A 679 -50.96 -20.56 17.86
CA CYS A 679 -50.14 -19.50 17.22
C CYS A 679 -50.91 -18.18 17.26
N CYS A 680 -50.21 -17.08 17.58
CA CYS A 680 -50.74 -15.72 17.56
C CYS A 680 -50.11 -14.94 16.41
N ARG A 681 -50.93 -14.39 15.49
CA ARG A 681 -50.52 -13.52 14.38
C ARG A 681 -50.92 -12.07 14.69
N PHE A 682 -50.02 -11.12 14.57
CA PHE A 682 -50.28 -9.69 14.75
C PHE A 682 -49.25 -8.86 13.98
N ASP A 683 -49.58 -7.60 13.70
CA ASP A 683 -48.74 -6.66 13.04
C ASP A 683 -47.57 -6.21 13.95
N GLU A 684 -46.34 -6.15 13.45
CA GLU A 684 -45.18 -5.79 14.27
C GLU A 684 -45.23 -4.34 14.81
N THR A 685 -46.03 -3.47 14.18
CA THR A 685 -46.26 -2.11 14.67
C THR A 685 -46.98 -2.06 16.03
N ASP A 686 -47.73 -3.12 16.36
CA ASP A 686 -48.32 -3.31 17.70
C ASP A 686 -47.25 -3.39 18.81
N ALA A 687 -45.98 -3.75 18.43
CA ALA A 687 -44.83 -3.72 19.32
C ALA A 687 -43.99 -2.49 19.05
N ARG A 688 -44.13 -1.43 19.87
CA ARG A 688 -43.32 -0.23 19.71
C ARG A 688 -41.83 -0.47 19.83
N PRO A 689 -40.96 0.23 19.07
CA PRO A 689 -39.51 0.18 19.28
C PRO A 689 -39.13 0.60 20.71
N MET A 690 -38.18 -0.10 21.32
CA MET A 690 -37.72 0.11 22.69
C MET A 690 -36.20 0.02 22.77
N GLY A 691 -35.59 0.75 23.72
CA GLY A 691 -34.16 0.68 23.97
C GLY A 691 -33.72 -0.69 24.48
N ARG A 692 -32.43 -1.02 24.28
CA ARG A 692 -31.84 -2.33 24.64
C ARG A 692 -32.08 -2.77 26.07
N ASN A 693 -32.16 -1.86 27.02
CA ASN A 693 -32.34 -2.15 28.46
C ASN A 693 -33.79 -2.31 28.89
N SER A 694 -34.77 -2.44 28.01
CA SER A 694 -36.16 -2.65 28.33
C SER A 694 -36.51 -4.15 28.41
N THR A 695 -37.60 -4.46 29.14
CA THR A 695 -38.12 -5.86 29.31
C THR A 695 -38.99 -6.30 28.16
N GLY A 696 -39.63 -5.41 27.42
CA GLY A 696 -40.56 -5.73 26.36
C GLY A 696 -42.03 -5.71 26.84
N VAL A 697 -42.93 -6.22 25.99
CA VAL A 697 -44.37 -6.25 26.18
C VAL A 697 -44.93 -7.65 25.88
N ARG A 698 -46.15 -7.99 26.33
CA ARG A 698 -46.75 -9.30 26.06
C ARG A 698 -47.07 -9.48 24.58
N GLY A 699 -46.50 -10.50 23.94
CA GLY A 699 -46.71 -10.92 22.56
C GLY A 699 -47.86 -11.93 22.42
N ILE A 700 -47.83 -13.01 23.21
CA ILE A 700 -48.86 -14.04 23.29
C ILE A 700 -49.24 -14.29 24.76
N ASN A 701 -50.52 -14.68 24.99
CA ASN A 701 -50.99 -15.09 26.29
C ASN A 701 -51.07 -16.61 26.35
N ILE A 702 -50.10 -17.22 27.02
CA ILE A 702 -49.99 -18.68 27.22
C ILE A 702 -50.39 -19.04 28.66
N GLU A 703 -50.74 -20.32 28.91
CA GLU A 703 -50.99 -20.89 30.22
C GLU A 703 -49.67 -21.16 30.95
N ASP A 704 -49.74 -21.35 32.26
CA ASP A 704 -48.48 -21.41 33.08
C ASP A 704 -47.63 -22.65 32.80
N ASP A 705 -48.23 -23.72 32.27
CA ASP A 705 -47.60 -24.98 31.85
C ASP A 705 -47.23 -25.03 30.37
N ASP A 706 -47.58 -24.01 29.56
CA ASP A 706 -47.22 -23.88 28.15
C ASP A 706 -46.00 -22.95 27.99
N GLU A 707 -45.33 -23.11 26.90
CA GLU A 707 -44.16 -22.33 26.55
C GLU A 707 -44.13 -21.96 25.05
N VAL A 708 -43.55 -20.80 24.72
CA VAL A 708 -43.25 -20.43 23.33
C VAL A 708 -42.08 -21.27 22.80
N ILE A 709 -42.28 -21.85 21.60
CA ILE A 709 -41.29 -22.74 20.95
C ILE A 709 -40.58 -22.08 19.77
N GLY A 710 -41.05 -20.95 19.31
CA GLY A 710 -40.46 -20.18 18.21
C GLY A 710 -41.38 -19.13 17.68
N ALA A 711 -40.87 -18.30 16.83
CA ALA A 711 -41.58 -17.27 16.13
C ALA A 711 -41.07 -17.10 14.70
N ILE A 712 -41.89 -16.56 13.83
CA ILE A 712 -41.55 -16.20 12.45
C ILE A 712 -42.09 -14.81 12.12
N ASN A 713 -41.48 -14.17 11.16
CA ASN A 713 -41.93 -12.94 10.53
C ASN A 713 -42.43 -13.23 9.11
N TYR A 714 -43.36 -12.44 8.64
CA TYR A 714 -43.95 -12.50 7.30
C TYR A 714 -44.22 -11.09 6.80
N ASP A 715 -43.71 -10.79 5.60
CA ASP A 715 -43.97 -9.54 4.91
C ASP A 715 -45.12 -9.73 3.91
N PRO A 716 -46.32 -9.21 4.17
CA PRO A 716 -47.44 -9.33 3.27
C PRO A 716 -47.35 -8.48 2.00
N GLU A 717 -46.43 -7.47 1.98
CA GLU A 717 -46.21 -6.59 0.84
C GLU A 717 -45.04 -7.06 -0.05
N ALA A 718 -44.31 -8.10 0.32
CA ALA A 718 -43.23 -8.65 -0.49
C ALA A 718 -43.79 -9.20 -1.83
N GLU A 719 -43.04 -9.03 -2.91
CA GLU A 719 -43.40 -9.49 -4.27
C GLU A 719 -43.71 -10.98 -4.31
N ASP A 720 -43.07 -11.77 -3.47
CA ASP A 720 -43.24 -13.22 -3.35
C ASP A 720 -44.09 -13.67 -2.17
N ALA A 721 -44.77 -12.75 -1.50
CA ALA A 721 -45.60 -13.02 -0.31
C ALA A 721 -46.54 -14.22 -0.49
N SER A 722 -47.17 -14.40 -1.67
CA SER A 722 -48.07 -15.51 -1.98
C SER A 722 -47.37 -16.87 -2.10
N ALA A 723 -46.07 -16.91 -2.28
CA ALA A 723 -45.29 -18.14 -2.35
C ALA A 723 -44.95 -18.71 -0.95
N HIS A 724 -45.11 -17.92 0.10
CA HIS A 724 -44.77 -18.24 1.45
C HIS A 724 -45.88 -19.04 2.15
N THR A 725 -45.49 -19.97 3.01
CA THR A 725 -46.38 -20.79 3.82
C THR A 725 -45.80 -21.01 5.22
N VAL A 726 -46.69 -21.21 6.20
CA VAL A 726 -46.32 -21.53 7.59
C VAL A 726 -46.08 -23.04 7.69
N LEU A 727 -44.83 -23.46 7.87
CA LEU A 727 -44.49 -24.85 8.18
C LEU A 727 -44.50 -25.04 9.70
N VAL A 728 -45.17 -26.08 10.15
CA VAL A 728 -45.16 -26.52 11.55
C VAL A 728 -44.72 -27.96 11.63
N VAL A 729 -43.92 -28.29 12.65
CA VAL A 729 -43.40 -29.64 12.88
C VAL A 729 -43.53 -30.01 14.36
N SER A 730 -43.93 -31.26 14.62
CA SER A 730 -44.13 -31.81 15.95
C SER A 730 -43.06 -32.85 16.32
N GLU A 731 -42.87 -33.14 17.61
CA GLU A 731 -41.79 -33.95 18.17
C GLU A 731 -41.74 -35.39 17.62
N ASN A 732 -42.86 -35.97 17.19
CA ASN A 732 -42.95 -37.31 16.60
C ASN A 732 -42.76 -37.30 15.06
N GLY A 733 -42.26 -36.25 14.47
CA GLY A 733 -41.93 -36.16 13.02
C GLY A 733 -43.13 -35.92 12.11
N PHE A 734 -44.21 -35.37 12.59
CA PHE A 734 -45.33 -34.92 11.78
C PHE A 734 -45.19 -33.41 11.49
N GLY A 735 -45.58 -33.02 10.29
CA GLY A 735 -45.55 -31.61 9.89
C GLY A 735 -46.45 -31.33 8.71
N LYS A 736 -46.67 -30.07 8.46
CA LYS A 736 -47.47 -29.57 7.33
C LYS A 736 -47.12 -28.13 7.01
N ARG A 737 -47.48 -27.71 5.80
CA ARG A 737 -47.56 -26.31 5.42
C ARG A 737 -48.99 -25.81 5.56
N THR A 738 -49.15 -24.55 5.88
CA THR A 738 -50.46 -23.90 5.96
C THR A 738 -50.33 -22.47 5.39
N ASP A 739 -51.32 -22.05 4.59
CA ASP A 739 -51.32 -20.70 4.04
C ASP A 739 -51.46 -19.65 5.15
N PHE A 740 -50.79 -18.51 5.00
CA PHE A 740 -50.83 -17.42 5.97
C PHE A 740 -52.26 -16.91 6.18
N ASP A 741 -53.11 -16.92 5.14
CA ASP A 741 -54.50 -16.46 5.20
C ASP A 741 -55.41 -17.32 6.13
N GLU A 742 -55.02 -18.54 6.43
CA GLU A 742 -55.69 -19.38 7.41
C GLU A 742 -55.55 -18.84 8.83
N TYR A 743 -54.61 -17.93 9.11
CA TYR A 743 -54.38 -17.34 10.42
C TYR A 743 -54.95 -15.91 10.44
N ARG A 744 -55.99 -15.68 11.21
CA ARG A 744 -56.55 -14.34 11.41
C ARG A 744 -55.53 -13.44 12.10
N ILE A 745 -55.43 -12.18 11.63
CA ILE A 745 -54.64 -11.14 12.33
C ILE A 745 -55.41 -10.78 13.61
N THR A 746 -54.68 -10.73 14.71
CA THR A 746 -55.18 -10.37 16.04
C THR A 746 -54.29 -9.29 16.64
N LYS A 747 -54.68 -8.69 17.77
CA LYS A 747 -53.77 -7.85 18.51
C LYS A 747 -52.77 -8.71 19.31
N ARG A 748 -51.55 -8.18 19.53
CA ARG A 748 -50.59 -8.85 20.43
C ARG A 748 -51.17 -9.14 21.80
N GLY A 749 -50.69 -10.18 22.48
CA GLY A 749 -51.17 -10.61 23.78
C GLY A 749 -52.48 -11.43 23.75
N GLY A 750 -52.94 -11.86 22.56
CA GLY A 750 -54.06 -12.79 22.40
C GLY A 750 -53.69 -14.21 22.77
N LYS A 751 -54.71 -15.12 22.95
CA LYS A 751 -54.52 -16.56 23.23
C LYS A 751 -54.09 -17.34 21.97
N GLY A 752 -54.06 -16.70 20.80
CA GLY A 752 -53.77 -17.38 19.54
C GLY A 752 -54.83 -18.32 19.02
N VAL A 753 -54.60 -18.87 17.83
CA VAL A 753 -55.45 -19.85 17.14
C VAL A 753 -54.72 -21.19 17.06
N LYS A 754 -55.48 -22.28 16.87
CA LYS A 754 -54.91 -23.63 16.73
C LYS A 754 -54.12 -23.70 15.42
N THR A 755 -52.85 -24.12 15.46
CA THR A 755 -51.98 -24.26 14.30
C THR A 755 -51.74 -25.73 13.90
N ILE A 756 -51.76 -26.67 14.87
CA ILE A 756 -51.66 -28.10 14.62
C ILE A 756 -52.56 -28.86 15.64
N SER A 757 -53.06 -30.03 15.29
CA SER A 757 -53.77 -30.87 16.23
C SER A 757 -52.79 -31.73 17.00
N ILE A 758 -52.61 -31.42 18.28
CA ILE A 758 -51.76 -32.18 19.22
C ILE A 758 -52.53 -33.46 19.63
N THR A 759 -51.90 -34.61 19.44
CA THR A 759 -52.37 -35.95 19.80
C THR A 759 -51.21 -36.82 20.25
N GLU A 760 -51.41 -37.94 20.87
CA GLU A 760 -50.36 -38.90 21.23
C GLU A 760 -49.51 -39.32 20.01
N LYS A 761 -50.13 -39.34 18.83
CA LYS A 761 -49.48 -39.69 17.56
C LYS A 761 -48.55 -38.59 17.06
N THR A 762 -48.93 -37.34 17.15
CA THR A 762 -48.15 -36.20 16.66
C THR A 762 -47.12 -35.73 17.68
N GLY A 763 -47.41 -35.88 18.97
CA GLY A 763 -46.64 -35.22 20.01
C GLY A 763 -46.86 -33.70 20.01
N LYS A 764 -46.13 -32.95 20.87
CA LYS A 764 -46.25 -31.52 21.03
C LYS A 764 -45.55 -30.78 19.87
N LEU A 765 -45.88 -29.51 19.65
CA LEU A 765 -45.23 -28.65 18.65
C LEU A 765 -43.79 -28.31 19.07
N ILE A 766 -42.87 -28.41 18.13
CA ILE A 766 -41.46 -28.13 18.41
C ILE A 766 -40.89 -27.03 17.51
N ALA A 767 -41.47 -26.80 16.31
CA ALA A 767 -40.98 -25.75 15.44
C ALA A 767 -42.07 -25.11 14.58
N ILE A 768 -41.89 -23.85 14.28
CA ILE A 768 -42.62 -23.08 13.28
C ILE A 768 -41.56 -22.38 12.37
N LYS A 769 -41.75 -22.43 11.02
CA LYS A 769 -40.89 -21.79 10.04
C LYS A 769 -41.69 -21.15 8.93
N ASN A 770 -41.21 -20.05 8.39
CA ASN A 770 -41.70 -19.44 7.15
C ASN A 770 -40.95 -20.11 5.98
N VAL A 771 -41.64 -20.65 4.99
CA VAL A 771 -41.07 -21.44 3.89
C VAL A 771 -41.73 -21.16 2.55
N THR A 772 -40.95 -21.30 1.48
CA THR A 772 -41.40 -21.30 0.09
C THR A 772 -41.20 -22.68 -0.55
N GLU A 773 -41.73 -22.92 -1.75
CA GLU A 773 -41.50 -24.16 -2.50
C GLU A 773 -40.04 -24.30 -2.99
N ASN A 774 -39.31 -23.17 -3.06
CA ASN A 774 -37.90 -23.14 -3.42
C ASN A 774 -36.96 -23.43 -2.25
N ASN A 775 -37.48 -23.64 -1.05
CA ASN A 775 -36.68 -24.02 0.10
C ASN A 775 -36.55 -25.55 0.20
N ASP A 776 -35.44 -25.96 0.80
CA ASP A 776 -35.24 -27.28 1.35
C ASP A 776 -35.35 -27.24 2.88
N LEU A 777 -35.88 -28.29 3.46
CA LEU A 777 -35.99 -28.46 4.90
C LEU A 777 -34.90 -29.39 5.40
N MET A 778 -34.16 -28.95 6.40
CA MET A 778 -33.22 -29.78 7.15
C MET A 778 -33.83 -30.13 8.51
N ILE A 779 -33.98 -31.42 8.78
CA ILE A 779 -34.49 -31.97 10.03
C ILE A 779 -33.35 -32.73 10.71
N ILE A 780 -33.11 -32.47 11.99
CA ILE A 780 -32.05 -33.08 12.78
C ILE A 780 -32.65 -33.78 13.98
N GLU A 781 -32.33 -35.05 14.15
CA GLU A 781 -32.69 -35.85 15.33
C GLU A 781 -31.66 -35.63 16.44
N LYS A 782 -32.03 -35.88 17.70
CA LYS A 782 -31.14 -35.80 18.86
C LYS A 782 -29.90 -36.70 18.72
N SER A 783 -30.02 -37.82 18.02
CA SER A 783 -28.91 -38.71 17.67
C SER A 783 -27.91 -38.07 16.68
N GLY A 784 -28.17 -36.88 16.16
CA GLY A 784 -27.34 -36.20 15.12
C GLY A 784 -27.63 -36.67 13.70
N LEU A 785 -28.64 -37.51 13.49
CA LEU A 785 -29.07 -37.90 12.14
C LEU A 785 -29.76 -36.72 11.47
N THR A 786 -29.29 -36.34 10.27
CA THR A 786 -29.81 -35.20 9.52
C THR A 786 -30.42 -35.65 8.20
N ILE A 787 -31.63 -35.17 7.88
CA ILE A 787 -32.26 -35.33 6.57
C ILE A 787 -32.49 -33.97 5.93
N ARG A 788 -32.27 -33.90 4.62
CA ARG A 788 -32.60 -32.74 3.77
C ARG A 788 -33.70 -33.19 2.79
N MET A 789 -34.80 -32.45 2.73
CA MET A 789 -35.91 -32.73 1.83
C MET A 789 -36.46 -31.45 1.23
N ALA A 790 -37.05 -31.52 0.03
CA ALA A 790 -37.67 -30.35 -0.58
C ALA A 790 -38.94 -29.97 0.16
N VAL A 791 -39.15 -28.67 0.40
CA VAL A 791 -40.40 -28.16 1.01
C VAL A 791 -41.60 -28.41 0.12
N SER A 792 -41.42 -28.40 -1.23
CA SER A 792 -42.47 -28.76 -2.21
C SER A 792 -43.10 -30.13 -1.99
N ASP A 793 -42.38 -31.09 -1.40
CA ASP A 793 -42.86 -32.42 -1.06
C ASP A 793 -43.82 -32.45 0.15
N ILE A 794 -43.93 -31.36 0.89
CA ILE A 794 -44.76 -31.24 2.07
C ILE A 794 -46.13 -30.67 1.68
N ARG A 795 -47.16 -31.39 1.99
CA ARG A 795 -48.54 -31.00 1.64
C ARG A 795 -48.97 -29.74 2.38
N VAL A 796 -49.60 -28.80 1.62
CA VAL A 796 -50.37 -27.69 2.19
C VAL A 796 -51.71 -28.24 2.76
N ALA A 797 -52.03 -27.90 3.98
CA ALA A 797 -53.21 -28.39 4.69
C ALA A 797 -53.72 -27.36 5.70
N GLY A 798 -55.02 -27.37 5.96
CA GLY A 798 -55.65 -26.44 6.90
C GLY A 798 -55.04 -26.49 8.30
N ARG A 799 -55.00 -25.34 9.01
CA ARG A 799 -54.28 -25.12 10.27
C ARG A 799 -54.63 -26.08 11.42
N ALA A 800 -55.85 -26.66 11.46
CA ALA A 800 -56.32 -27.57 12.53
C ALA A 800 -56.02 -29.05 12.27
N THR A 801 -55.38 -29.44 11.18
CA THR A 801 -55.06 -30.84 10.84
C THR A 801 -53.80 -31.35 11.59
N GLN A 802 -53.61 -32.70 11.58
CA GLN A 802 -52.44 -33.34 12.20
C GLN A 802 -51.16 -33.29 11.35
N GLY A 803 -51.25 -32.91 10.06
CA GLY A 803 -50.14 -32.96 9.13
C GLY A 803 -49.82 -34.35 8.59
N VAL A 804 -48.70 -34.46 7.90
CA VAL A 804 -48.15 -35.70 7.31
C VAL A 804 -46.84 -36.07 8.00
N LYS A 805 -46.42 -37.33 7.89
CA LYS A 805 -45.16 -37.77 8.45
C LYS A 805 -44.00 -37.31 7.55
N LEU A 806 -43.09 -36.53 8.09
CA LEU A 806 -41.93 -35.97 7.39
C LEU A 806 -40.71 -36.89 7.51
N ILE A 807 -40.48 -37.47 8.68
CA ILE A 807 -39.34 -38.34 8.99
C ILE A 807 -39.82 -39.58 9.76
N ASN A 808 -39.16 -40.72 9.54
CA ASN A 808 -39.34 -41.94 10.31
C ASN A 808 -38.34 -41.96 11.48
N ILE A 809 -38.79 -41.51 12.63
CA ILE A 809 -38.00 -41.52 13.87
C ILE A 809 -37.92 -42.97 14.37
N LYS A 810 -36.71 -43.48 14.60
CA LYS A 810 -36.45 -44.86 15.09
C LYS A 810 -36.01 -44.83 16.55
N ASN A 811 -36.24 -45.92 17.27
CA ASN A 811 -35.73 -46.19 18.61
C ASN A 811 -36.09 -45.15 19.70
N GLY A 812 -37.22 -44.47 19.59
CA GLY A 812 -37.65 -43.51 20.61
C GLY A 812 -36.88 -42.21 20.61
N ASP A 813 -36.17 -41.90 19.49
CA ASP A 813 -35.53 -40.61 19.26
C ASP A 813 -36.58 -39.51 19.05
N SER A 814 -36.15 -38.26 18.97
CA SER A 814 -37.03 -37.12 18.71
C SER A 814 -36.27 -36.08 17.89
N ILE A 815 -36.98 -35.18 17.20
CA ILE A 815 -36.38 -34.09 16.46
C ILE A 815 -35.77 -33.10 17.45
N ALA A 816 -34.50 -32.72 17.18
CA ALA A 816 -33.75 -31.73 17.95
C ALA A 816 -33.85 -30.32 17.37
N ALA A 817 -33.67 -30.19 16.05
CA ALA A 817 -33.69 -28.90 15.37
C ALA A 817 -34.22 -29.00 13.95
N ILE A 818 -34.73 -27.88 13.44
CA ILE A 818 -35.26 -27.73 12.08
C ILE A 818 -34.76 -26.41 11.52
N SER A 819 -34.20 -26.47 10.30
CA SER A 819 -33.76 -25.30 9.56
C SER A 819 -34.25 -25.36 8.11
N THR A 820 -34.36 -24.21 7.47
CA THR A 820 -34.69 -24.03 6.05
C THR A 820 -33.49 -23.57 5.25
N VAL A 821 -33.37 -24.05 4.00
CA VAL A 821 -32.22 -23.78 3.10
C VAL A 821 -32.77 -23.37 1.75
N GLU A 822 -32.24 -22.32 1.14
CA GLU A 822 -32.59 -21.99 -0.24
C GLU A 822 -31.90 -22.95 -1.21
N LYS A 823 -32.58 -23.32 -2.31
CA LYS A 823 -31.98 -24.10 -3.39
C LYS A 823 -31.02 -23.20 -4.16
N GLY A 824 -29.75 -23.62 -4.33
CA GLY A 824 -28.78 -22.88 -5.15
C GLY A 824 -29.14 -22.91 -6.64
N ASP A 825 -28.78 -21.84 -7.38
CA ASP A 825 -29.13 -21.64 -8.79
C ASP A 825 -28.64 -22.75 -9.74
N ASP A 826 -27.61 -23.50 -9.38
CA ASP A 826 -27.08 -24.64 -10.18
C ASP A 826 -28.04 -25.84 -10.32
N GLU A 827 -29.06 -25.93 -9.54
CA GLU A 827 -30.10 -27.01 -9.65
C GLU A 827 -31.32 -26.57 -10.47
N GLN A 828 -31.53 -25.28 -10.71
CA GLN A 828 -32.64 -24.78 -11.55
C GLN A 828 -32.44 -25.10 -13.03
N GLU A 829 -31.20 -25.12 -13.54
CA GLU A 829 -30.93 -25.48 -14.95
C GLU A 829 -31.13 -26.97 -15.25
N LYS A 830 -31.01 -27.86 -14.28
CA LYS A 830 -31.23 -29.32 -14.52
C LYS A 830 -32.68 -29.71 -14.62
N VAL A 831 -33.59 -28.97 -13.98
CA VAL A 831 -35.05 -29.26 -14.05
C VAL A 831 -35.69 -28.69 -15.31
N ALA A 832 -35.10 -27.61 -15.87
CA ALA A 832 -35.56 -27.04 -17.16
C ALA A 832 -35.08 -27.83 -18.39
N GLY A 833 -34.05 -28.69 -18.24
CA GLY A 833 -33.43 -29.49 -19.33
C GLY A 833 -34.08 -30.84 -19.59
N GLU A 834 -34.94 -31.37 -18.73
CA GLU A 834 -35.57 -32.72 -18.88
C GLU A 834 -36.88 -32.76 -19.67
N ASN A 835 -37.39 -31.63 -20.16
CA ASN A 835 -38.61 -31.58 -20.99
C ASN A 835 -38.30 -31.27 -22.48
N VAL A 836 -37.24 -31.83 -23.05
CA VAL A 836 -37.08 -31.86 -24.53
C VAL A 836 -37.35 -33.31 -24.98
N GLU A 837 -38.55 -33.51 -25.50
CA GLU A 837 -38.92 -34.75 -26.20
C GLU A 837 -37.93 -35.03 -27.33
N THR A 838 -37.38 -36.22 -27.33
CA THR A 838 -36.66 -36.82 -28.45
C THR A 838 -37.67 -37.11 -29.58
N PRO A 839 -37.50 -36.61 -30.80
CA PRO A 839 -38.17 -37.15 -31.97
C PRO A 839 -37.53 -38.49 -32.33
N GLN A 840 -38.39 -39.51 -32.49
CA GLN A 840 -38.08 -40.78 -33.13
C GLN A 840 -37.66 -40.53 -34.59
N GLU A 841 -36.44 -40.91 -34.96
CA GLU A 841 -36.16 -41.77 -36.11
C GLU A 841 -34.70 -42.31 -36.02
#